data_1e5d45cb760ee6219526d3ed734f35f0
#
_entry.id   1e5d45cb760ee6219526d3ed734f35f0
#
_cell.length_a   1.000
_cell.length_b   1.000
_cell.length_c   1.000
_cell.angle_alpha   90.00
_cell.angle_beta   90.00
_cell.angle_gamma   90.00
#
_symmetry.space_group_name_H-M   'P 1'
#
loop_
_entity.id
_entity.type
_entity.pdbx_description
1 polymer ?
#
loop_
_entity_poly.entity_id
_entity_poly.type
_entity_poly.pdbx_seq_one_letter_code
_entity_poly.pdbx_strand_id
1 'polypeptide(L)'
;VSRPRGRPLAGIFFLALALLGRAAFADEGLYTYPDIPPHLELRGGYRLVGVEGSPRAAEYEYLRDSLQGGVSLVAFPFPHRIHLETDVLNKKDIYGDLRYAYSDMVLARWVKRSLFHNLNNVVLVSLGPSSVVERRNKGEEFHLDVDIDDAFLRLKAHTFPLHVFAENLYVSREGDVQQRFLGGSGFFNDLRRVSERRHIDWETRQYRVGANSHLGPVEAEYSHTEMRFDSGGGRFSTESYTAAVGSTGTISPAGVFPHGLVPDLEGSTNTVRLHTSHTGRVVAAVTVSDTDRTNTVSGAEAESFLGAGSLRLIPMQGLTLRVRYRVLDVDVENPSALPDDYLGFTAFTPLTGIKPSLSRTDQMLSTSLSYRVRATLVKVDYLYREIDRENARLWDLPETTSRNEVTLSVRTRLRRRLKGSVRYTHREVDDPAYNTSPDRADRARVSLTWHALERLQGTLHYDVLFEGRDHVSFEGVDAGDRDRRRDKVAALLAYGMNEKVSVSTGYAYIRNRVTQGAVAGGVLSPRVRYRDEAHNVFAGVQVVPLRNLTLRTSASHTLSRAHYGDFSIPVSVVELAEVKVAQNQVDVAARYAFGRGWGLAGRWRYLQFDNRAETPLNPTVQDGEVHIVMLTASKSWN
;
A
#
# COMPACT_ATOMS: atom_id res chain seq x y z
N VAL A 1 -9.13 44.68 0.07
CA VAL A 1 -8.44 44.16 1.27
C VAL A 1 -8.23 42.69 1.06
N SER A 2 -7.06 42.32 0.56
CA SER A 2 -6.67 40.91 0.32
C SER A 2 -6.49 40.19 1.66
N ARG A 3 -7.33 39.20 1.94
CA ARG A 3 -7.07 38.20 2.99
C ARG A 3 -5.97 37.24 2.49
N PRO A 4 -5.02 36.82 3.31
CA PRO A 4 -4.07 35.77 2.94
C PRO A 4 -4.86 34.51 2.66
N ARG A 5 -4.72 33.96 1.45
CA ARG A 5 -5.39 32.77 0.98
C ARG A 5 -4.54 31.57 1.40
N GLY A 6 -5.14 30.63 2.07
CA GLY A 6 -4.59 29.34 2.42
C GLY A 6 -4.94 28.25 1.40
N ARG A 7 -4.09 27.25 1.23
CA ARG A 7 -3.95 26.53 -0.07
C ARG A 7 -3.85 24.97 0.00
N PRO A 8 -4.54 24.10 -0.79
CA PRO A 8 -4.73 22.64 -0.72
C PRO A 8 -4.19 21.65 -1.80
N LEU A 9 -4.19 20.35 -1.51
CA LEU A 9 -3.55 19.20 -2.16
C LEU A 9 -4.41 18.41 -3.16
N ALA A 10 -3.93 18.15 -4.37
CA ALA A 10 -4.36 16.99 -5.17
C ALA A 10 -3.17 16.43 -5.96
N GLY A 11 -2.88 15.14 -5.83
CA GLY A 11 -1.87 14.43 -6.62
C GLY A 11 -0.98 13.44 -5.86
N ILE A 12 -1.46 12.73 -4.82
CA ILE A 12 -0.58 12.02 -3.87
C ILE A 12 -0.83 10.50 -3.80
N PHE A 13 -1.59 9.88 -4.68
CA PHE A 13 -1.91 8.46 -4.43
C PHE A 13 -0.71 7.49 -4.60
N PHE A 14 0.30 7.82 -5.38
CA PHE A 14 1.48 6.95 -5.58
C PHE A 14 2.70 7.33 -4.73
N LEU A 15 2.85 8.60 -4.38
CA LEU A 15 3.96 9.06 -3.54
C LEU A 15 3.68 8.89 -2.03
N ALA A 16 2.40 8.87 -1.64
CA ALA A 16 1.96 8.67 -0.25
C ALA A 16 2.38 7.30 0.33
N LEU A 17 2.51 6.26 -0.49
CA LEU A 17 2.98 4.95 0.00
C LEU A 17 4.47 4.96 0.37
N ALA A 18 5.31 5.69 -0.36
CA ALA A 18 6.73 5.84 -0.02
C ALA A 18 6.94 6.81 1.16
N LEU A 19 6.10 7.86 1.28
CA LEU A 19 6.18 8.84 2.36
C LEU A 19 5.50 8.36 3.66
N LEU A 20 4.41 7.59 3.57
CA LEU A 20 3.76 6.95 4.72
C LEU A 20 4.65 5.87 5.36
N GLY A 21 5.49 5.20 4.57
CA GLY A 21 6.51 4.30 5.10
C GLY A 21 7.52 5.03 6.01
N ARG A 22 7.87 6.28 5.70
CA ARG A 22 8.89 7.02 6.48
C ARG A 22 8.37 7.70 7.74
N ALA A 23 7.15 8.15 7.80
CA ALA A 23 6.57 8.68 9.03
C ALA A 23 6.45 7.63 10.15
N ALA A 24 6.44 6.34 9.79
CA ALA A 24 6.49 5.22 10.74
C ALA A 24 7.94 4.82 11.12
N PHE A 25 8.96 5.28 10.39
CA PHE A 25 10.35 4.90 10.58
C PHE A 25 11.20 5.95 11.32
N ALA A 26 10.62 7.03 11.80
CA ALA A 26 11.29 7.93 12.76
C ALA A 26 11.36 7.31 14.17
N ASP A 27 11.20 5.99 14.26
CA ASP A 27 11.30 5.25 15.51
C ASP A 27 12.79 4.98 15.83
N GLU A 28 13.13 5.04 17.11
CA GLU A 28 14.49 4.75 17.64
C GLU A 28 15.08 3.43 17.11
N GLY A 29 14.22 2.50 16.65
CA GLY A 29 14.59 1.24 16.01
C GLY A 29 15.44 1.36 14.74
N LEU A 30 15.42 2.49 14.02
CA LEU A 30 16.27 2.73 12.84
C LEU A 30 17.75 2.80 13.19
N TYR A 31 18.06 3.21 14.42
CA TYR A 31 19.42 3.46 14.90
C TYR A 31 19.87 2.47 15.98
N THR A 32 19.01 1.54 16.38
CA THR A 32 19.37 0.49 17.32
C THR A 32 20.10 -0.64 16.60
N TYR A 33 21.21 -1.08 17.18
CA TYR A 33 21.85 -2.31 16.76
C TYR A 33 21.05 -3.50 17.28
N PRO A 34 20.96 -4.58 16.51
CA PRO A 34 20.33 -5.80 17.01
C PRO A 34 21.11 -6.31 18.23
N ASP A 35 20.39 -6.75 19.25
CA ASP A 35 20.97 -7.42 20.41
C ASP A 35 21.35 -8.86 20.05
N ILE A 36 22.35 -8.97 19.18
CA ILE A 36 22.86 -10.21 18.62
C ILE A 36 24.36 -10.28 18.96
N PRO A 37 24.85 -11.41 19.46
CA PRO A 37 26.30 -11.56 19.71
C PRO A 37 27.11 -11.42 18.42
N PRO A 38 28.38 -11.01 18.51
CA PRO A 38 29.26 -10.95 17.34
C PRO A 38 29.28 -12.29 16.61
N HIS A 39 29.08 -12.26 15.31
CA HIS A 39 29.12 -13.44 14.46
C HIS A 39 29.35 -13.07 13.00
N LEU A 40 29.86 -14.02 12.25
CA LEU A 40 29.89 -13.98 10.79
C LEU A 40 29.20 -15.23 10.26
N GLU A 41 28.21 -15.09 9.40
CA GLU A 41 27.61 -16.20 8.65
C GLU A 41 27.68 -15.92 7.15
N LEU A 42 28.21 -16.89 6.40
CA LEU A 42 28.18 -16.90 4.95
C LEU A 42 27.20 -17.95 4.47
N ARG A 43 26.39 -17.63 3.50
CA ARG A 43 25.39 -18.51 2.89
C ARG A 43 25.62 -18.57 1.38
N GLY A 44 25.49 -19.75 0.81
CA GLY A 44 25.54 -19.94 -0.64
C GLY A 44 24.65 -21.11 -1.05
N GLY A 45 24.03 -21.01 -2.21
CA GLY A 45 23.11 -22.05 -2.65
C GLY A 45 22.62 -21.87 -4.07
N TYR A 46 21.64 -22.69 -4.42
CA TYR A 46 21.01 -22.69 -5.73
C TYR A 46 19.49 -22.77 -5.60
N ARG A 47 18.80 -22.05 -6.48
CA ARG A 47 17.35 -21.98 -6.59
C ARG A 47 16.94 -22.53 -7.95
N LEU A 48 16.03 -23.51 -7.95
CA LEU A 48 15.39 -24.10 -9.12
C LEU A 48 13.94 -23.67 -9.15
N VAL A 49 13.44 -23.27 -10.32
CA VAL A 49 12.09 -22.76 -10.51
C VAL A 49 11.42 -23.50 -11.68
N GLY A 50 10.29 -24.15 -11.41
CA GLY A 50 9.38 -24.69 -12.40
C GLY A 50 8.11 -23.83 -12.48
N VAL A 51 7.73 -23.42 -13.67
CA VAL A 51 6.51 -22.63 -13.92
C VAL A 51 5.65 -23.37 -14.92
N GLU A 52 4.38 -23.58 -14.58
CA GLU A 52 3.37 -24.12 -15.47
C GLU A 52 2.20 -23.13 -15.55
N GLY A 53 1.83 -22.70 -16.75
CA GLY A 53 0.77 -21.71 -16.97
C GLY A 53 1.20 -20.28 -16.64
N SER A 54 0.36 -19.52 -15.95
CA SER A 54 0.55 -18.10 -15.72
C SER A 54 1.55 -17.80 -14.57
N PRO A 55 2.50 -16.88 -14.75
CA PRO A 55 3.40 -16.42 -13.69
C PRO A 55 2.69 -15.71 -12.53
N ARG A 56 1.39 -15.39 -12.69
CA ARG A 56 0.58 -14.77 -11.64
C ARG A 56 0.47 -15.61 -10.36
N ALA A 57 0.68 -16.92 -10.44
CA ALA A 57 0.75 -17.80 -9.26
C ALA A 57 1.85 -17.36 -8.29
N ALA A 58 2.89 -16.69 -8.80
CA ALA A 58 4.01 -16.17 -8.01
C ALA A 58 4.36 -14.73 -8.44
N GLU A 59 3.42 -13.81 -8.28
CA GLU A 59 3.45 -12.44 -8.79
C GLU A 59 4.72 -11.66 -8.41
N TYR A 60 5.27 -11.90 -7.21
CA TYR A 60 6.44 -11.19 -6.69
C TYR A 60 7.69 -12.06 -6.56
N GLU A 61 7.76 -13.17 -7.29
CA GLU A 61 8.91 -14.06 -7.29
C GLU A 61 9.66 -13.97 -8.63
N TYR A 62 10.99 -14.00 -8.59
CA TYR A 62 11.78 -14.14 -9.81
C TYR A 62 11.70 -15.60 -10.31
N LEU A 63 11.20 -15.81 -11.51
CA LEU A 63 10.78 -17.12 -12.02
C LEU A 63 11.83 -17.79 -12.91
N ARG A 64 13.10 -17.68 -12.56
CA ARG A 64 14.20 -18.37 -13.25
C ARG A 64 15.16 -18.99 -12.24
N ASP A 65 15.84 -20.02 -12.68
CA ASP A 65 16.91 -20.64 -11.91
C ASP A 65 18.03 -19.64 -11.60
N SER A 66 18.58 -19.72 -10.40
CA SER A 66 19.60 -18.75 -9.98
C SER A 66 20.49 -19.28 -8.86
N LEU A 67 21.74 -18.80 -8.84
CA LEU A 67 22.57 -18.83 -7.65
C LEU A 67 21.99 -17.88 -6.59
N GLN A 68 22.06 -18.29 -5.34
CA GLN A 68 21.68 -17.48 -4.19
C GLN A 68 22.82 -17.44 -3.19
N GLY A 69 22.89 -16.34 -2.44
CA GLY A 69 23.92 -16.17 -1.42
C GLY A 69 23.56 -15.09 -0.42
N GLY A 70 24.30 -15.04 0.67
CA GLY A 70 24.07 -14.01 1.69
C GLY A 70 25.21 -13.97 2.68
N VAL A 71 25.32 -12.81 3.33
CA VAL A 71 26.28 -12.55 4.41
C VAL A 71 25.53 -11.94 5.58
N SER A 72 25.75 -12.44 6.78
CA SER A 72 25.35 -11.81 8.03
C SER A 72 26.59 -11.58 8.89
N LEU A 73 26.91 -10.33 9.17
CA LEU A 73 28.06 -9.92 9.98
C LEU A 73 27.58 -8.99 11.09
N VAL A 74 27.90 -9.33 12.32
CA VAL A 74 27.76 -8.46 13.50
C VAL A 74 29.11 -8.40 14.20
N ALA A 75 29.69 -7.21 14.28
CA ALA A 75 31.02 -7.01 14.90
C ALA A 75 31.04 -5.70 15.70
N PHE A 76 31.74 -5.72 16.85
CA PHE A 76 31.87 -4.59 17.76
C PHE A 76 33.34 -4.30 18.13
N PRO A 77 34.26 -4.14 17.14
CA PRO A 77 35.61 -3.73 17.45
C PRO A 77 35.60 -2.27 17.92
N PHE A 78 35.71 -2.05 19.23
CA PHE A 78 35.69 -0.69 19.81
C PHE A 78 36.67 0.25 19.09
N PRO A 79 36.27 1.48 18.72
CA PRO A 79 34.98 2.15 18.95
C PRO A 79 33.91 1.93 17.84
N HIS A 80 34.13 0.96 16.97
CA HIS A 80 33.27 0.67 15.82
C HIS A 80 32.17 -0.33 16.15
N ARG A 81 31.01 -0.20 15.49
CA ARG A 81 29.94 -1.19 15.46
C ARG A 81 29.53 -1.38 14.02
N ILE A 82 29.51 -2.62 13.58
CA ILE A 82 29.19 -2.99 12.21
C ILE A 82 28.11 -4.06 12.22
N HIS A 83 27.07 -3.85 11.45
CA HIS A 83 26.08 -4.85 11.12
C HIS A 83 25.88 -4.85 9.62
N LEU A 84 26.06 -6.00 8.99
CA LEU A 84 25.80 -6.21 7.57
C LEU A 84 24.94 -7.44 7.43
N GLU A 85 23.80 -7.30 6.78
CA GLU A 85 22.95 -8.40 6.35
C GLU A 85 22.69 -8.27 4.85
N THR A 86 23.00 -9.33 4.10
CA THR A 86 22.71 -9.38 2.67
C THR A 86 22.11 -10.72 2.32
N ASP A 87 21.09 -10.68 1.46
CA ASP A 87 20.51 -11.84 0.79
C ASP A 87 20.37 -11.53 -0.70
N VAL A 88 20.99 -12.36 -1.52
CA VAL A 88 20.92 -12.29 -2.96
C VAL A 88 20.25 -13.58 -3.41
N LEU A 89 18.98 -13.52 -3.75
CA LEU A 89 18.24 -14.67 -4.27
C LEU A 89 18.48 -14.83 -5.77
N ASN A 90 18.79 -13.72 -6.45
CA ASN A 90 19.20 -13.66 -7.85
C ASN A 90 19.66 -12.22 -8.17
N LYS A 91 19.99 -11.94 -9.42
CA LYS A 91 20.44 -10.60 -9.86
C LYS A 91 19.39 -9.49 -9.77
N LYS A 92 18.09 -9.85 -9.59
CA LYS A 92 16.93 -8.93 -9.55
C LYS A 92 16.13 -9.03 -8.24
N ASP A 93 16.63 -9.77 -7.27
CA ASP A 93 16.03 -9.93 -5.95
C ASP A 93 17.16 -9.91 -4.92
N ILE A 94 17.49 -8.69 -4.51
CA ILE A 94 18.63 -8.38 -3.63
C ILE A 94 18.09 -7.65 -2.41
N TYR A 95 18.50 -8.09 -1.25
CA TYR A 95 18.36 -7.37 0.01
C TYR A 95 19.72 -7.09 0.61
N GLY A 96 19.94 -5.87 1.10
CA GLY A 96 21.13 -5.48 1.86
C GLY A 96 20.75 -4.47 2.95
N ASP A 97 21.28 -4.63 4.15
CA ASP A 97 21.20 -3.67 5.26
C ASP A 97 22.58 -3.55 5.91
N LEU A 98 23.27 -2.46 5.63
CA LEU A 98 24.55 -2.10 6.25
C LEU A 98 24.29 -1.02 7.30
N ARG A 99 24.69 -1.28 8.53
CA ARG A 99 24.70 -0.30 9.63
C ARG A 99 26.09 -0.16 10.17
N TYR A 100 26.52 1.05 10.34
CA TYR A 100 27.81 1.39 10.90
C TYR A 100 27.67 2.49 11.94
N ALA A 101 28.38 2.35 13.05
CA ALA A 101 28.58 3.44 13.99
C ALA A 101 30.04 3.53 14.43
N TYR A 102 30.48 4.76 14.60
CA TYR A 102 31.74 5.10 15.25
C TYR A 102 31.43 5.82 16.56
N SER A 103 31.64 5.14 17.68
CA SER A 103 31.13 5.59 18.99
C SER A 103 29.67 6.00 18.88
N ASP A 104 29.32 7.21 19.38
CA ASP A 104 28.02 7.85 19.22
C ASP A 104 28.10 9.06 18.26
N MET A 105 29.28 9.28 17.64
CA MET A 105 29.53 10.45 16.80
C MET A 105 29.09 10.28 15.35
N VAL A 106 29.23 9.09 14.80
CA VAL A 106 28.83 8.78 13.42
C VAL A 106 27.87 7.62 13.42
N LEU A 107 26.72 7.78 12.77
CA LEU A 107 25.82 6.69 12.44
C LEU A 107 25.57 6.71 10.92
N ALA A 108 25.80 5.58 10.27
CA ALA A 108 25.46 5.39 8.87
C ALA A 108 24.61 4.14 8.68
N ARG A 109 23.65 4.21 7.80
CA ARG A 109 22.86 3.07 7.36
C ARG A 109 22.64 3.13 5.86
N TRP A 110 22.74 2.00 5.20
CA TRP A 110 22.35 1.84 3.82
C TRP A 110 21.51 0.57 3.67
N VAL A 111 20.35 0.71 3.06
CA VAL A 111 19.43 -0.39 2.78
C VAL A 111 19.18 -0.44 1.28
N LYS A 112 19.48 -1.58 0.66
CA LYS A 112 19.11 -1.87 -0.71
C LYS A 112 18.04 -2.96 -0.72
N ARG A 113 17.00 -2.77 -1.55
CA ARG A 113 15.97 -3.75 -1.83
C ARG A 113 15.66 -3.76 -3.32
N SER A 114 15.77 -4.90 -3.94
CA SER A 114 15.30 -5.13 -5.28
C SER A 114 14.12 -6.07 -5.23
N LEU A 115 13.06 -5.76 -5.98
CA LEU A 115 11.81 -6.51 -6.04
C LEU A 115 11.48 -6.80 -7.50
N PHE A 116 11.01 -7.99 -7.76
CA PHE A 116 10.56 -8.40 -9.09
C PHE A 116 9.04 -8.57 -9.08
N HIS A 117 8.37 -7.98 -10.07
CA HIS A 117 6.92 -8.05 -10.21
C HIS A 117 6.55 -8.61 -11.56
N ASN A 118 6.03 -9.85 -11.60
CA ASN A 118 5.48 -10.47 -12.79
C ASN A 118 4.12 -9.86 -13.12
N LEU A 119 3.96 -9.41 -14.34
CA LEU A 119 2.72 -8.86 -14.85
C LEU A 119 2.10 -9.82 -15.86
N ASN A 120 0.78 -9.86 -15.92
CA ASN A 120 0.09 -10.67 -16.91
C ASN A 120 -0.03 -9.97 -18.26
N ASN A 121 0.13 -10.74 -19.31
CA ASN A 121 -0.35 -10.39 -20.63
C ASN A 121 -1.81 -10.82 -20.76
N VAL A 122 -2.74 -9.88 -20.62
CA VAL A 122 -4.16 -10.17 -20.71
C VAL A 122 -4.58 -10.35 -22.16
N VAL A 123 -5.13 -11.50 -22.47
CA VAL A 123 -5.75 -11.82 -23.74
C VAL A 123 -7.17 -11.24 -23.74
N LEU A 124 -7.48 -10.31 -24.65
CA LEU A 124 -8.83 -9.83 -24.87
C LEU A 124 -9.57 -10.80 -25.79
N VAL A 125 -10.81 -11.13 -25.45
CA VAL A 125 -11.70 -11.98 -26.25
C VAL A 125 -12.74 -11.12 -26.93
N SER A 126 -13.05 -11.43 -28.20
CA SER A 126 -14.18 -10.85 -28.92
C SER A 126 -15.50 -11.27 -28.27
N LEU A 127 -16.37 -10.34 -27.99
CA LEU A 127 -17.70 -10.59 -27.39
C LEU A 127 -18.82 -10.77 -28.43
N GLY A 128 -18.48 -10.72 -29.69
CA GLY A 128 -19.44 -10.89 -30.77
C GLY A 128 -18.79 -10.78 -32.14
N PRO A 129 -19.50 -11.13 -33.22
CA PRO A 129 -18.94 -11.16 -34.57
C PRO A 129 -18.53 -9.79 -35.11
N SER A 130 -19.04 -8.71 -34.51
CA SER A 130 -18.74 -7.33 -34.93
C SER A 130 -17.72 -6.64 -34.02
N SER A 131 -17.23 -7.29 -32.96
CA SER A 131 -16.21 -6.68 -32.11
C SER A 131 -14.81 -6.94 -32.65
N VAL A 132 -14.05 -5.89 -32.84
CA VAL A 132 -12.65 -5.97 -33.26
C VAL A 132 -11.78 -6.03 -32.01
N VAL A 133 -10.96 -7.06 -31.91
CA VAL A 133 -9.96 -7.22 -30.86
C VAL A 133 -8.58 -7.16 -31.51
N GLU A 134 -7.87 -6.07 -31.26
CA GLU A 134 -6.49 -5.94 -31.69
C GLU A 134 -5.59 -6.52 -30.57
N ARG A 135 -4.83 -7.57 -30.91
CA ARG A 135 -3.93 -8.25 -29.98
C ARG A 135 -2.50 -7.99 -30.41
N ARG A 136 -1.80 -7.22 -29.59
CA ARG A 136 -0.38 -6.97 -29.76
C ARG A 136 0.41 -7.70 -28.67
N ASN A 137 1.64 -8.07 -28.96
CA ASN A 137 2.56 -8.74 -28.04
C ASN A 137 1.99 -10.03 -27.40
N LYS A 138 1.23 -10.81 -28.19
CA LYS A 138 0.66 -12.08 -27.71
C LYS A 138 1.79 -13.04 -27.32
N GLY A 139 1.72 -13.55 -26.07
CA GLY A 139 2.67 -14.52 -25.53
C GLY A 139 3.95 -13.92 -24.95
N GLU A 140 4.09 -12.58 -24.94
CA GLU A 140 5.18 -11.93 -24.22
C GLU A 140 4.91 -11.92 -22.71
N GLU A 141 5.97 -12.10 -21.94
CA GLU A 141 5.95 -11.97 -20.47
C GLU A 141 6.30 -10.53 -20.11
N PHE A 142 5.47 -9.91 -19.29
CA PHE A 142 5.70 -8.57 -18.75
C PHE A 142 6.18 -8.65 -17.30
N HIS A 143 7.08 -7.75 -16.96
CA HIS A 143 7.56 -7.62 -15.58
C HIS A 143 8.05 -6.21 -15.30
N LEU A 144 8.09 -5.87 -14.03
CA LEU A 144 8.74 -4.68 -13.51
C LEU A 144 9.78 -5.09 -12.46
N ASP A 145 10.97 -4.54 -12.61
CA ASP A 145 12.00 -4.51 -11.59
C ASP A 145 11.84 -3.23 -10.78
N VAL A 146 11.92 -3.31 -9.47
CA VAL A 146 11.87 -2.16 -8.57
C VAL A 146 13.07 -2.20 -7.66
N ASP A 147 13.96 -1.21 -7.79
CA ASP A 147 15.10 -1.03 -6.92
C ASP A 147 14.85 0.12 -5.94
N ILE A 148 15.15 -0.09 -4.68
CA ILE A 148 15.03 0.89 -3.60
C ILE A 148 16.38 0.95 -2.88
N ASP A 149 17.03 2.10 -2.94
CA ASP A 149 18.23 2.40 -2.16
C ASP A 149 17.90 3.53 -1.15
N ASP A 150 18.11 3.25 0.13
CA ASP A 150 17.88 4.18 1.22
C ASP A 150 19.14 4.33 2.05
N ALA A 151 19.78 5.49 1.99
CA ALA A 151 21.00 5.80 2.71
C ALA A 151 20.76 6.91 3.73
N PHE A 152 21.32 6.74 4.92
CA PHE A 152 21.25 7.68 6.02
C PHE A 152 22.64 7.87 6.64
N LEU A 153 23.00 9.12 6.90
CA LEU A 153 24.19 9.49 7.65
C LEU A 153 23.83 10.51 8.72
N ARG A 154 24.28 10.29 9.95
CA ARG A 154 24.18 11.26 11.05
C ARG A 154 25.57 11.50 11.66
N LEU A 155 25.90 12.75 11.84
CA LEU A 155 27.08 13.22 12.54
C LEU A 155 26.64 13.95 13.81
N LYS A 156 27.24 13.61 14.94
CA LYS A 156 27.00 14.24 16.25
C LYS A 156 28.25 14.98 16.70
N ALA A 157 28.07 16.22 17.10
CA ALA A 157 29.16 16.97 17.74
C ALA A 157 29.48 16.38 19.11
N HIS A 158 30.77 16.27 19.45
CA HIS A 158 31.19 15.58 20.67
C HIS A 158 30.74 16.27 21.96
N THR A 159 30.79 17.59 22.00
CA THR A 159 30.51 18.40 23.20
C THR A 159 29.24 19.23 23.12
N PHE A 160 28.69 19.40 21.93
CA PHE A 160 27.49 20.20 21.69
C PHE A 160 26.33 19.28 21.28
N PRO A 161 25.12 19.49 21.80
CA PRO A 161 23.97 18.61 21.52
C PRO A 161 23.39 18.85 20.12
N LEU A 162 24.24 18.91 19.11
CA LEU A 162 23.88 19.09 17.71
C LEU A 162 24.14 17.81 16.93
N HIS A 163 23.15 17.39 16.19
CA HIS A 163 23.24 16.35 15.19
C HIS A 163 22.95 16.93 13.81
N VAL A 164 23.80 16.62 12.83
CA VAL A 164 23.54 16.92 11.42
C VAL A 164 23.30 15.61 10.71
N PHE A 165 22.33 15.56 9.84
CA PHE A 165 22.02 14.33 9.11
C PHE A 165 21.76 14.59 7.63
N ALA A 166 22.01 13.56 6.83
CA ALA A 166 21.69 13.50 5.42
C ALA A 166 21.01 12.16 5.11
N GLU A 167 20.00 12.18 4.27
CA GLU A 167 19.30 11.01 3.77
C GLU A 167 19.23 11.07 2.25
N ASN A 168 19.33 9.92 1.61
CA ASN A 168 19.11 9.75 0.19
C ASN A 168 18.17 8.57 -0.03
N LEU A 169 17.08 8.80 -0.74
CA LEU A 169 16.19 7.75 -1.22
C LEU A 169 16.22 7.76 -2.75
N TYR A 170 16.57 6.62 -3.31
CA TYR A 170 16.47 6.35 -4.73
C TYR A 170 15.50 5.18 -4.95
N VAL A 171 14.54 5.37 -5.85
CA VAL A 171 13.61 4.32 -6.26
C VAL A 171 13.57 4.31 -7.77
N SER A 172 13.93 3.19 -8.38
CA SER A 172 13.76 2.97 -9.83
C SER A 172 12.72 1.89 -10.10
N ARG A 173 12.04 2.03 -11.24
CA ARG A 173 11.15 1.01 -11.80
C ARG A 173 11.45 0.87 -13.28
N GLU A 174 11.92 -0.29 -13.66
CA GLU A 174 12.27 -0.60 -15.04
C GLU A 174 11.54 -1.87 -15.51
N GLY A 175 11.08 -1.89 -16.75
CA GLY A 175 10.47 -3.07 -17.34
C GLY A 175 9.42 -2.78 -18.38
N ASP A 176 8.70 -3.81 -18.78
CA ASP A 176 7.68 -3.70 -19.80
C ASP A 176 6.29 -3.98 -19.23
N VAL A 177 5.32 -3.17 -19.60
CA VAL A 177 3.92 -3.32 -19.19
C VAL A 177 2.99 -3.36 -20.39
N GLN A 178 1.88 -4.07 -20.23
CA GLN A 178 0.79 -4.01 -21.18
C GLN A 178 -0.09 -2.79 -20.89
N GLN A 179 -0.19 -1.91 -21.85
CA GLN A 179 -1.12 -0.78 -21.78
C GLN A 179 -2.40 -1.14 -22.54
N ARG A 180 -3.56 -0.86 -21.93
CA ARG A 180 -4.86 -1.16 -22.53
C ARG A 180 -5.57 0.12 -22.84
N PHE A 181 -6.02 0.25 -24.08
CA PHE A 181 -6.94 1.28 -24.48
C PHE A 181 -8.26 0.63 -24.88
N LEU A 182 -9.34 1.17 -24.35
CA LEU A 182 -10.69 0.87 -24.83
C LEU A 182 -11.06 2.01 -25.76
N GLY A 183 -11.18 1.74 -27.04
CA GLY A 183 -11.69 2.69 -28.01
C GLY A 183 -13.13 2.32 -28.37
N GLY A 184 -14.04 3.29 -28.39
CA GLY A 184 -15.45 3.08 -28.74
C GLY A 184 -16.39 3.98 -27.97
N SER A 185 -17.60 4.18 -28.47
CA SER A 185 -18.61 5.07 -27.91
C SER A 185 -19.56 4.43 -26.90
N GLY A 186 -19.34 3.17 -26.52
CA GLY A 186 -20.21 2.45 -25.59
C GLY A 186 -19.45 1.45 -24.73
N PHE A 187 -19.92 1.24 -23.52
CA PHE A 187 -19.37 0.24 -22.59
C PHE A 187 -19.56 -1.21 -23.09
N PHE A 188 -20.32 -1.41 -24.13
CA PHE A 188 -20.89 -2.69 -24.49
C PHE A 188 -20.59 -3.01 -25.96
N ASN A 189 -19.78 -4.02 -26.21
CA ASN A 189 -19.50 -4.63 -27.52
C ASN A 189 -18.73 -3.79 -28.56
N ASP A 190 -18.14 -2.67 -28.16
CA ASP A 190 -17.34 -1.89 -29.06
C ASP A 190 -15.88 -2.32 -29.11
N LEU A 191 -15.10 -1.58 -29.85
CA LEU A 191 -13.71 -1.85 -30.15
C LEU A 191 -12.87 -2.04 -28.88
N ARG A 192 -12.16 -3.15 -28.84
CA ARG A 192 -11.14 -3.41 -27.82
C ARG A 192 -9.78 -3.40 -28.48
N ARG A 193 -8.95 -2.52 -28.02
CA ARG A 193 -7.57 -2.40 -28.50
C ARG A 193 -6.62 -2.59 -27.33
N VAL A 194 -5.55 -3.33 -27.59
CA VAL A 194 -4.42 -3.46 -26.69
C VAL A 194 -3.25 -2.78 -27.37
N SER A 195 -2.65 -1.83 -26.68
CA SER A 195 -1.44 -1.17 -27.14
C SER A 195 -0.27 -2.16 -27.24
N GLU A 196 0.76 -1.75 -27.95
CA GLU A 196 2.07 -2.39 -27.84
C GLU A 196 2.58 -2.33 -26.42
N ARG A 197 3.57 -3.17 -26.11
CA ARG A 197 4.25 -3.09 -24.83
C ARG A 197 4.80 -1.68 -24.64
N ARG A 198 4.66 -1.18 -23.43
CA ARG A 198 5.28 0.07 -23.03
C ARG A 198 6.46 -0.23 -22.12
N HIS A 199 7.61 0.27 -22.48
CA HIS A 199 8.77 0.30 -21.61
C HIS A 199 8.57 1.37 -20.54
N ILE A 200 8.82 1.01 -19.28
CA ILE A 200 8.80 1.90 -18.13
C ILE A 200 10.24 2.00 -17.64
N ASP A 201 10.70 3.22 -17.47
CA ASP A 201 11.97 3.57 -16.85
C ASP A 201 11.72 4.81 -15.98
N TRP A 202 11.31 4.56 -14.74
CA TRP A 202 10.93 5.60 -13.81
C TRP A 202 11.93 5.69 -12.67
N GLU A 203 12.42 6.89 -12.40
CA GLU A 203 13.31 7.16 -11.29
C GLU A 203 12.71 8.20 -10.33
N THR A 204 12.82 7.95 -9.03
CA THR A 204 12.56 8.93 -7.98
C THR A 204 13.83 9.11 -7.16
N ARG A 205 14.31 10.33 -7.08
CA ARG A 205 15.45 10.71 -6.21
C ARG A 205 14.96 11.71 -5.18
N GLN A 206 15.31 11.46 -3.93
CA GLN A 206 14.99 12.36 -2.84
C GLN A 206 16.22 12.51 -1.95
N TYR A 207 16.63 13.74 -1.75
CA TYR A 207 17.70 14.13 -0.84
C TYR A 207 17.10 14.92 0.32
N ARG A 208 17.46 14.58 1.55
CA ARG A 208 17.07 15.31 2.74
C ARG A 208 18.30 15.62 3.56
N VAL A 209 18.49 16.87 3.91
CA VAL A 209 19.51 17.33 4.85
C VAL A 209 18.86 18.03 6.01
N GLY A 210 19.44 17.90 7.20
CA GLY A 210 18.85 18.55 8.36
C GLY A 210 19.78 18.58 9.55
N ALA A 211 19.35 19.30 10.56
CA ALA A 211 20.01 19.39 11.85
C ALA A 211 18.99 19.28 12.97
N ASN A 212 19.41 18.64 14.04
CA ASN A 212 18.61 18.42 15.24
C ASN A 212 19.45 18.81 16.46
N SER A 213 18.85 19.50 17.41
CA SER A 213 19.55 19.95 18.64
C SER A 213 18.65 19.82 19.87
N HIS A 214 19.22 19.31 20.95
CA HIS A 214 18.57 19.24 22.26
C HIS A 214 18.84 20.54 23.05
N LEU A 215 17.83 21.39 23.14
CA LEU A 215 17.88 22.67 23.85
C LEU A 215 17.19 22.57 25.21
N GLY A 216 17.83 21.91 26.17
CA GLY A 216 17.25 21.62 27.48
C GLY A 216 16.06 20.63 27.35
N PRO A 217 14.83 21.04 27.76
CA PRO A 217 13.66 20.16 27.67
C PRO A 217 13.04 20.08 26.26
N VAL A 218 13.53 20.88 25.30
CA VAL A 218 13.00 20.97 23.95
C VAL A 218 14.03 20.46 22.96
N GLU A 219 13.58 19.64 22.03
CA GLU A 219 14.32 19.24 20.86
C GLU A 219 13.80 20.00 19.64
N ALA A 220 14.72 20.59 18.87
CA ALA A 220 14.43 21.33 17.66
C ALA A 220 15.10 20.65 16.47
N GLU A 221 14.35 20.44 15.41
CA GLU A 221 14.82 19.88 14.13
C GLU A 221 14.43 20.80 12.99
N TYR A 222 15.37 21.04 12.10
CA TYR A 222 15.11 21.61 10.77
C TYR A 222 15.58 20.60 9.72
N SER A 223 14.82 20.47 8.65
CA SER A 223 15.23 19.69 7.48
C SER A 223 14.73 20.32 6.18
N HIS A 224 15.56 20.22 5.17
CA HIS A 224 15.26 20.56 3.78
C HIS A 224 15.27 19.26 2.96
N THR A 225 14.27 19.07 2.10
CA THR A 225 14.12 17.90 1.25
C THR A 225 13.93 18.34 -0.19
N GLU A 226 14.70 17.81 -1.11
CA GLU A 226 14.49 17.92 -2.55
C GLU A 226 14.06 16.59 -3.12
N MET A 227 13.13 16.60 -4.05
CA MET A 227 12.62 15.42 -4.73
C MET A 227 12.53 15.68 -6.23
N ARG A 228 12.95 14.68 -7.00
CA ARG A 228 12.77 14.65 -8.44
C ARG A 228 12.21 13.28 -8.84
N PHE A 229 11.17 13.30 -9.64
CA PHE A 229 10.65 12.13 -10.34
C PHE A 229 10.86 12.32 -11.83
N ASP A 230 11.52 11.36 -12.45
CA ASP A 230 11.78 11.28 -13.88
C ASP A 230 11.04 10.06 -14.44
N SER A 231 10.27 10.26 -15.48
CA SER A 231 9.48 9.19 -16.10
C SER A 231 10.21 8.48 -17.25
N GLY A 232 11.47 8.86 -17.56
CA GLY A 232 12.32 8.24 -18.59
C GLY A 232 11.77 8.38 -20.01
N GLY A 233 10.65 9.04 -20.19
CA GLY A 233 9.97 9.17 -21.47
C GLY A 233 9.47 10.59 -21.72
N GLY A 234 9.29 10.98 -22.95
CA GLY A 234 8.72 12.26 -23.32
C GLY A 234 7.29 12.46 -22.74
N ARG A 235 6.64 13.55 -23.14
CA ARG A 235 5.30 13.94 -22.65
C ARG A 235 4.20 12.93 -23.00
N PHE A 236 4.38 12.16 -24.08
CA PHE A 236 3.44 11.15 -24.55
C PHE A 236 4.16 10.11 -25.42
N SER A 237 3.59 8.90 -25.48
CA SER A 237 3.91 7.90 -26.50
C SER A 237 2.89 7.99 -27.63
N THR A 238 3.31 7.66 -28.85
CA THR A 238 2.41 7.59 -29.99
C THR A 238 2.25 6.15 -30.46
N GLU A 239 1.04 5.75 -30.77
CA GLU A 239 0.73 4.44 -31.31
C GLU A 239 -0.08 4.55 -32.62
N SER A 240 0.23 3.67 -33.55
CA SER A 240 -0.48 3.57 -34.84
C SER A 240 -1.59 2.53 -34.72
N TYR A 241 -2.80 2.91 -35.06
CA TYR A 241 -3.97 2.03 -35.09
C TYR A 241 -4.56 1.94 -36.51
N THR A 242 -5.01 0.75 -36.89
CA THR A 242 -5.82 0.55 -38.09
C THR A 242 -7.25 1.04 -37.87
N ALA A 243 -7.94 1.39 -38.97
CA ALA A 243 -9.36 1.69 -38.89
C ALA A 243 -10.15 0.47 -38.41
N ALA A 244 -11.15 0.71 -37.58
CA ALA A 244 -12.00 -0.35 -37.07
C ALA A 244 -13.45 0.11 -36.99
N VAL A 245 -14.39 -0.82 -37.23
CA VAL A 245 -15.82 -0.58 -37.19
C VAL A 245 -16.39 -1.28 -35.95
N GLY A 246 -17.03 -0.53 -35.05
CA GLY A 246 -17.72 -1.07 -33.90
C GLY A 246 -19.04 -1.75 -34.22
N SER A 247 -19.62 -2.46 -33.26
CA SER A 247 -20.90 -3.17 -33.40
C SER A 247 -22.08 -2.25 -33.71
N THR A 248 -21.98 -0.99 -33.35
CA THR A 248 -22.97 0.06 -33.64
C THR A 248 -22.75 0.80 -34.94
N GLY A 249 -21.79 0.36 -35.78
CA GLY A 249 -21.40 1.05 -36.99
C GLY A 249 -20.48 2.26 -36.76
N THR A 250 -20.08 2.53 -35.52
CA THR A 250 -19.12 3.60 -35.21
C THR A 250 -17.78 3.27 -35.85
N ILE A 251 -17.24 4.19 -36.65
CA ILE A 251 -15.94 4.03 -37.28
C ILE A 251 -14.89 4.72 -36.39
N SER A 252 -13.92 3.97 -35.91
CA SER A 252 -12.68 4.54 -35.37
C SER A 252 -11.69 4.66 -36.52
N PRO A 253 -11.25 5.87 -36.89
CA PRO A 253 -10.36 6.06 -38.04
C PRO A 253 -8.99 5.41 -37.76
N ALA A 254 -8.31 5.02 -38.85
CA ALA A 254 -6.88 4.73 -38.77
C ALA A 254 -6.12 6.00 -38.44
N GLY A 255 -5.05 5.87 -37.70
CA GLY A 255 -4.22 7.03 -37.35
C GLY A 255 -3.17 6.72 -36.31
N VAL A 256 -2.34 7.71 -36.03
CA VAL A 256 -1.38 7.71 -34.93
C VAL A 256 -1.97 8.54 -33.82
N PHE A 257 -2.10 7.95 -32.63
CA PHE A 257 -2.75 8.56 -31.49
C PHE A 257 -1.75 8.70 -30.33
N PRO A 258 -1.75 9.85 -29.63
CA PRO A 258 -0.93 10.03 -28.45
C PRO A 258 -1.57 9.39 -27.24
N HIS A 259 -0.74 8.86 -26.38
CA HIS A 259 -1.12 8.36 -25.08
C HIS A 259 -0.34 9.13 -24.00
N GLY A 260 -1.04 9.73 -23.07
CA GLY A 260 -0.45 10.49 -21.99
C GLY A 260 0.51 9.65 -21.15
N LEU A 261 1.69 10.18 -20.88
CA LEU A 261 2.67 9.62 -19.96
C LEU A 261 2.53 10.26 -18.58
N VAL A 262 3.08 9.58 -17.58
CA VAL A 262 3.21 10.17 -16.25
C VAL A 262 4.21 11.34 -16.36
N PRO A 263 3.86 12.55 -15.92
CA PRO A 263 4.74 13.70 -16.05
C PRO A 263 5.91 13.65 -15.07
N ASP A 264 7.02 14.27 -15.45
CA ASP A 264 8.13 14.52 -14.57
C ASP A 264 7.75 15.54 -13.50
N LEU A 265 8.21 15.34 -12.27
CA LEU A 265 7.89 16.18 -11.12
C LEU A 265 9.16 16.57 -10.37
N GLU A 266 9.23 17.82 -9.98
CA GLU A 266 10.23 18.33 -9.04
C GLU A 266 9.54 18.91 -7.82
N GLY A 267 10.21 18.92 -6.67
CA GLY A 267 9.65 19.54 -5.48
C GLY A 267 10.66 19.74 -4.37
N SER A 268 10.42 20.74 -3.56
CA SER A 268 11.21 21.02 -2.36
C SER A 268 10.31 21.09 -1.13
N THR A 269 10.84 20.74 0.03
CA THR A 269 10.09 20.80 1.29
C THR A 269 11.00 21.27 2.42
N ASN A 270 10.60 22.33 3.10
CA ASN A 270 11.21 22.79 4.33
C ASN A 270 10.36 22.36 5.53
N THR A 271 10.98 21.78 6.55
CA THR A 271 10.26 21.31 7.74
C THR A 271 10.98 21.75 9.01
N VAL A 272 10.22 22.35 9.92
CA VAL A 272 10.64 22.63 11.30
C VAL A 272 9.82 21.77 12.24
N ARG A 273 10.48 21.10 13.18
CA ARG A 273 9.86 20.31 14.25
C ARG A 273 10.40 20.74 15.60
N LEU A 274 9.50 20.97 16.52
CA LEU A 274 9.81 21.25 17.93
C LEU A 274 9.07 20.22 18.78
N HIS A 275 9.74 19.56 19.70
CA HIS A 275 9.08 18.70 20.65
C HIS A 275 9.76 18.70 22.03
N THR A 276 8.98 18.40 23.06
CA THR A 276 9.50 18.26 24.41
C THR A 276 9.93 16.80 24.65
N SER A 277 10.71 16.57 25.71
CA SER A 277 11.08 15.22 26.15
C SER A 277 9.85 14.32 26.30
N HIS A 278 9.93 13.09 25.80
CA HIS A 278 8.84 12.11 25.83
C HIS A 278 8.56 11.50 27.23
N THR A 279 9.36 11.80 28.25
CA THR A 279 9.27 11.21 29.58
C THR A 279 8.46 12.03 30.59
N GLY A 280 8.05 13.25 30.23
CA GLY A 280 7.33 14.16 31.11
C GLY A 280 5.82 13.86 31.23
N ARG A 281 5.18 14.50 32.23
CA ARG A 281 3.72 14.53 32.35
C ARG A 281 3.04 15.37 31.26
N VAL A 282 3.79 16.28 30.68
CA VAL A 282 3.39 17.13 29.56
C VAL A 282 4.35 16.86 28.41
N VAL A 283 3.82 16.38 27.31
CA VAL A 283 4.58 16.20 26.05
C VAL A 283 3.87 17.00 24.98
N ALA A 284 4.59 17.93 24.37
CA ALA A 284 4.10 18.76 23.28
C ALA A 284 5.00 18.58 22.05
N ALA A 285 4.40 18.63 20.88
CA ALA A 285 5.14 18.66 19.62
C ALA A 285 4.42 19.58 18.62
N VAL A 286 5.20 20.31 17.84
CA VAL A 286 4.75 21.15 16.74
C VAL A 286 5.57 20.82 15.50
N THR A 287 4.92 20.72 14.37
CA THR A 287 5.56 20.57 13.04
C THR A 287 4.98 21.61 12.11
N VAL A 288 5.85 22.31 11.42
CA VAL A 288 5.49 23.22 10.32
C VAL A 288 6.28 22.80 9.10
N SER A 289 5.60 22.67 7.98
CA SER A 289 6.23 22.26 6.72
C SER A 289 5.65 23.09 5.57
N ASP A 290 6.53 23.52 4.70
CA ASP A 290 6.20 24.19 3.46
C ASP A 290 6.76 23.39 2.29
N THR A 291 5.95 23.18 1.24
CA THR A 291 6.31 22.29 0.11
C THR A 291 5.87 22.94 -1.19
N ASP A 292 6.82 23.05 -2.10
CA ASP A 292 6.59 23.43 -3.49
C ASP A 292 6.76 22.21 -4.40
N ARG A 293 5.90 22.10 -5.41
CA ARG A 293 5.98 21.05 -6.43
C ARG A 293 5.62 21.59 -7.79
N THR A 294 6.38 21.18 -8.78
CA THR A 294 6.19 21.57 -10.17
C THR A 294 6.09 20.33 -11.06
N ASN A 295 5.07 20.30 -11.89
CA ASN A 295 5.01 19.41 -13.02
C ASN A 295 5.82 20.02 -14.16
N THR A 296 7.03 19.52 -14.40
CA THR A 296 7.97 20.11 -15.37
C THR A 296 7.51 20.00 -16.81
N VAL A 297 6.53 19.11 -17.08
CA VAL A 297 5.96 18.89 -18.41
C VAL A 297 4.88 19.93 -18.72
N SER A 298 3.95 20.19 -17.80
CA SER A 298 2.83 21.10 -18.01
C SER A 298 3.06 22.49 -17.43
N GLY A 299 4.03 22.67 -16.52
CA GLY A 299 4.22 23.90 -15.76
C GLY A 299 3.17 24.10 -14.66
N ALA A 300 2.37 23.09 -14.32
CA ALA A 300 1.45 23.19 -13.20
C ALA A 300 2.23 23.17 -11.88
N GLU A 301 1.86 24.04 -10.97
CA GLU A 301 2.52 24.21 -9.68
C GLU A 301 1.55 23.87 -8.53
N ALA A 302 2.08 23.33 -7.46
CA ALA A 302 1.33 23.06 -6.24
C ALA A 302 2.18 23.44 -5.02
N GLU A 303 1.74 24.44 -4.31
CA GLU A 303 2.31 24.85 -3.04
C GLU A 303 1.50 24.22 -1.90
N SER A 304 2.11 23.80 -0.81
CA SER A 304 1.38 23.32 0.35
C SER A 304 2.01 23.72 1.67
N PHE A 305 1.14 24.13 2.60
CA PHE A 305 1.49 24.42 3.98
C PHE A 305 0.89 23.38 4.91
N LEU A 306 1.72 22.77 5.76
CA LEU A 306 1.31 21.87 6.82
C LEU A 306 1.65 22.44 8.18
N GLY A 307 0.63 22.72 9.00
CA GLY A 307 0.76 22.99 10.43
C GLY A 307 0.20 21.84 11.25
N ALA A 308 0.98 21.27 12.19
CA ALA A 308 0.51 20.22 13.05
C ALA A 308 0.99 20.44 14.49
N GLY A 309 0.08 20.28 15.45
CA GLY A 309 0.38 20.36 16.88
C GLY A 309 -0.15 19.14 17.64
N SER A 310 0.56 18.69 18.64
CA SER A 310 0.08 17.65 19.55
C SER A 310 0.45 17.95 21.00
N LEU A 311 -0.49 17.70 21.91
CA LEU A 311 -0.32 17.84 23.34
C LEU A 311 -0.77 16.54 24.01
N ARG A 312 0.09 15.98 24.84
CA ARG A 312 -0.22 14.85 25.72
C ARG A 312 -0.05 15.28 27.16
N LEU A 313 -1.10 15.13 27.95
CA LEU A 313 -1.12 15.41 29.37
C LEU A 313 -1.36 14.13 30.18
N ILE A 314 -0.63 13.96 31.26
CA ILE A 314 -0.82 12.89 32.24
C ILE A 314 -1.11 13.55 33.60
N PRO A 315 -2.38 14.02 33.83
CA PRO A 315 -2.72 14.76 35.04
C PRO A 315 -2.53 13.94 36.30
N MET A 316 -2.85 12.65 36.22
CA MET A 316 -2.68 11.68 37.32
C MET A 316 -2.36 10.28 36.76
N GLN A 317 -1.89 9.41 37.65
CA GLN A 317 -1.56 8.04 37.25
C GLN A 317 -2.76 7.33 36.62
N GLY A 318 -2.55 6.76 35.46
CA GLY A 318 -3.58 6.05 34.69
C GLY A 318 -4.46 6.91 33.82
N LEU A 319 -4.49 8.24 33.97
CA LEU A 319 -5.25 9.16 33.11
C LEU A 319 -4.32 9.84 32.10
N THR A 320 -4.68 9.73 30.81
CA THR A 320 -3.95 10.42 29.73
C THR A 320 -4.95 11.14 28.83
N LEU A 321 -4.74 12.43 28.64
CA LEU A 321 -5.40 13.24 27.63
C LEU A 321 -4.42 13.49 26.49
N ARG A 322 -4.88 13.37 25.26
CA ARG A 322 -4.11 13.74 24.06
C ARG A 322 -4.98 14.57 23.14
N VAL A 323 -4.45 15.70 22.69
CA VAL A 323 -5.06 16.56 21.70
C VAL A 323 -4.10 16.69 20.53
N ARG A 324 -4.61 16.61 19.31
CA ARG A 324 -3.86 16.83 18.07
C ARG A 324 -4.67 17.73 17.16
N TYR A 325 -4.02 18.70 16.59
CA TYR A 325 -4.58 19.54 15.54
C TYR A 325 -3.65 19.52 14.34
N ARG A 326 -4.23 19.51 13.16
CA ARG A 326 -3.52 19.58 11.89
C ARG A 326 -4.32 20.45 10.94
N VAL A 327 -3.63 21.35 10.27
CA VAL A 327 -4.11 22.05 9.09
C VAL A 327 -3.17 21.74 7.94
N LEU A 328 -3.75 21.43 6.80
CA LEU A 328 -3.04 21.21 5.56
C LEU A 328 -3.72 22.03 4.50
N ASP A 329 -2.97 22.95 3.98
CA ASP A 329 -3.38 23.90 3.01
C ASP A 329 -2.53 23.72 1.76
N VAL A 330 -3.13 23.69 0.56
CA VAL A 330 -2.39 23.49 -0.69
C VAL A 330 -3.11 24.24 -1.80
N ASP A 331 -2.45 24.94 -2.60
CA ASP A 331 -2.91 25.62 -3.78
C ASP A 331 -2.33 25.00 -5.04
N VAL A 332 -3.15 24.88 -6.04
CA VAL A 332 -2.72 24.31 -7.31
C VAL A 332 -2.99 25.34 -8.40
N GLU A 333 -1.92 25.79 -9.03
CA GLU A 333 -1.98 26.68 -10.18
C GLU A 333 -1.77 25.89 -11.47
N ASN A 334 -2.74 26.00 -12.37
CA ASN A 334 -2.60 25.45 -13.71
C ASN A 334 -1.94 26.47 -14.63
N PRO A 335 -1.14 26.02 -15.62
CA PRO A 335 -0.67 26.91 -16.65
C PRO A 335 -1.85 27.48 -17.43
N SER A 336 -1.70 28.70 -17.94
CA SER A 336 -2.73 29.40 -18.73
C SER A 336 -3.02 28.71 -20.08
N ALA A 337 -2.07 27.92 -20.60
CA ALA A 337 -2.20 27.15 -21.82
C ALA A 337 -1.35 25.88 -21.71
N LEU A 338 -1.80 24.79 -22.32
CA LEU A 338 -0.96 23.62 -22.53
C LEU A 338 0.09 23.90 -23.60
N PRO A 339 1.29 23.31 -23.53
CA PRO A 339 2.27 23.39 -24.60
C PRO A 339 1.69 22.99 -25.96
N ASP A 340 2.09 23.67 -27.03
CA ASP A 340 1.57 23.46 -28.37
C ASP A 340 1.66 22.02 -28.89
N ASP A 341 2.61 21.25 -28.41
CA ASP A 341 2.81 19.83 -28.72
C ASP A 341 1.62 18.95 -28.30
N TYR A 342 0.85 19.36 -27.25
CA TYR A 342 -0.40 18.68 -26.87
C TYR A 342 -1.53 18.94 -27.88
N LEU A 343 -1.45 20.03 -28.61
CA LEU A 343 -2.45 20.51 -29.59
C LEU A 343 -2.14 20.04 -31.02
N GLY A 344 -0.96 19.52 -31.27
CA GLY A 344 -0.49 19.09 -32.61
C GLY A 344 -1.22 17.90 -33.21
N PHE A 345 -2.16 17.30 -32.50
CA PHE A 345 -2.99 16.20 -33.00
C PHE A 345 -4.32 16.75 -33.53
N THR A 346 -4.40 16.93 -34.81
CA THR A 346 -5.56 17.50 -35.52
C THR A 346 -6.89 16.75 -35.35
N ALA A 347 -6.88 15.61 -34.70
CA ALA A 347 -8.09 14.83 -34.40
C ALA A 347 -8.81 15.25 -33.09
N PHE A 348 -8.21 16.10 -32.29
CA PHE A 348 -8.83 16.61 -31.03
C PHE A 348 -9.17 18.08 -31.19
N THR A 349 -10.41 18.43 -30.92
CA THR A 349 -10.82 19.83 -30.81
C THR A 349 -9.89 20.50 -29.77
N PRO A 350 -9.28 21.65 -30.11
CA PRO A 350 -8.46 22.36 -29.15
C PRO A 350 -9.24 22.55 -27.85
N LEU A 351 -8.66 22.17 -26.72
CA LEU A 351 -9.26 22.47 -25.42
C LEU A 351 -9.31 23.98 -25.27
N THR A 352 -10.49 24.57 -25.47
CA THR A 352 -10.74 26.02 -25.39
C THR A 352 -10.65 26.58 -23.99
N GLY A 353 -10.29 25.74 -23.01
CA GLY A 353 -10.05 26.15 -21.63
C GLY A 353 -9.54 24.97 -20.78
N ILE A 354 -8.61 25.27 -19.88
CA ILE A 354 -8.17 24.33 -18.86
C ILE A 354 -9.10 24.48 -17.66
N LYS A 355 -9.73 23.38 -17.23
CA LYS A 355 -10.56 23.38 -16.02
C LYS A 355 -9.68 23.70 -14.81
N PRO A 356 -10.02 24.70 -13.97
CA PRO A 356 -9.19 25.05 -12.82
C PRO A 356 -9.06 23.86 -11.86
N SER A 357 -7.90 23.74 -11.26
CA SER A 357 -7.64 22.74 -10.23
C SER A 357 -8.40 23.01 -8.96
N LEU A 358 -8.54 21.97 -8.14
CA LEU A 358 -9.15 22.06 -6.82
C LEU A 358 -8.09 22.45 -5.79
N SER A 359 -8.11 23.69 -5.38
CA SER A 359 -7.43 24.13 -4.17
C SER A 359 -8.26 23.79 -2.93
N ARG A 360 -7.68 23.38 -1.79
CA ARG A 360 -8.42 22.97 -0.59
C ARG A 360 -7.67 23.19 0.71
N THR A 361 -8.39 23.41 1.78
CA THR A 361 -7.91 23.38 3.17
C THR A 361 -8.46 22.14 3.87
N ASP A 362 -7.62 21.34 4.51
CA ASP A 362 -7.96 20.13 5.27
C ASP A 362 -7.59 20.34 6.73
N GLN A 363 -8.57 20.53 7.60
CA GLN A 363 -8.40 20.71 9.04
C GLN A 363 -8.83 19.47 9.79
N MET A 364 -8.06 19.07 10.80
CA MET A 364 -8.37 17.91 11.61
C MET A 364 -8.06 18.16 13.09
N LEU A 365 -9.05 17.96 13.95
CA LEU A 365 -8.90 17.91 15.40
C LEU A 365 -9.12 16.48 15.89
N SER A 366 -8.17 15.95 16.65
CA SER A 366 -8.31 14.64 17.30
C SER A 366 -8.06 14.76 18.80
N THR A 367 -9.02 14.35 19.59
CA THR A 367 -8.92 14.31 21.06
C THR A 367 -9.07 12.89 21.55
N SER A 368 -8.26 12.48 22.49
CA SER A 368 -8.26 11.13 23.05
C SER A 368 -8.13 11.19 24.58
N LEU A 369 -9.09 10.63 25.28
CA LEU A 369 -9.06 10.45 26.73
C LEU A 369 -8.93 8.97 27.04
N SER A 370 -7.90 8.57 27.79
CA SER A 370 -7.72 7.19 28.21
C SER A 370 -7.54 7.10 29.73
N TYR A 371 -8.26 6.18 30.35
CA TYR A 371 -8.19 5.94 31.77
C TYR A 371 -8.00 4.45 32.07
N ARG A 372 -7.01 4.17 32.90
CA ARG A 372 -6.69 2.80 33.34
C ARG A 372 -7.16 2.58 34.77
N VAL A 373 -8.10 1.65 34.93
CA VAL A 373 -8.59 1.19 36.21
C VAL A 373 -8.18 -0.26 36.41
N ARG A 374 -7.22 -0.52 37.26
CA ARG A 374 -6.69 -1.88 37.50
C ARG A 374 -6.24 -2.54 36.18
N ALA A 375 -6.90 -3.64 35.79
CA ALA A 375 -6.59 -4.40 34.59
C ALA A 375 -7.35 -3.92 33.34
N THR A 376 -8.19 -2.89 33.47
CA THR A 376 -9.05 -2.37 32.41
C THR A 376 -8.56 -1.00 31.94
N LEU A 377 -8.44 -0.83 30.64
CA LEU A 377 -8.20 0.44 29.97
C LEU A 377 -9.46 0.82 29.19
N VAL A 378 -10.02 1.96 29.53
CA VAL A 378 -11.11 2.59 28.79
C VAL A 378 -10.54 3.77 28.03
N LYS A 379 -10.92 3.93 26.77
CA LYS A 379 -10.45 5.00 25.91
C LYS A 379 -11.61 5.54 25.08
N VAL A 380 -11.73 6.85 25.04
CA VAL A 380 -12.64 7.58 24.14
C VAL A 380 -11.81 8.42 23.21
N ASP A 381 -12.05 8.29 21.92
CA ASP A 381 -11.43 9.12 20.89
C ASP A 381 -12.54 9.91 20.16
N TYR A 382 -12.29 11.17 19.90
CA TYR A 382 -13.10 12.03 19.05
C TYR A 382 -12.23 12.58 17.93
N LEU A 383 -12.76 12.57 16.71
CA LEU A 383 -12.13 13.15 15.53
C LEU A 383 -13.15 14.05 14.83
N TYR A 384 -12.74 15.28 14.58
CA TYR A 384 -13.38 16.20 13.65
C TYR A 384 -12.45 16.44 12.49
N ARG A 385 -12.98 16.42 11.26
CA ARG A 385 -12.24 16.79 10.05
C ARG A 385 -13.15 17.59 9.13
N GLU A 386 -12.62 18.65 8.58
CA GLU A 386 -13.28 19.52 7.61
C GLU A 386 -12.38 19.72 6.39
N ILE A 387 -12.94 19.67 5.23
CA ILE A 387 -12.26 19.89 3.96
C ILE A 387 -13.03 20.94 3.18
N ASP A 388 -12.45 22.10 3.02
CA ASP A 388 -12.94 23.19 2.18
C ASP A 388 -12.25 23.14 0.82
N ARG A 389 -12.99 23.36 -0.27
CA ARG A 389 -12.49 23.26 -1.65
C ARG A 389 -12.83 24.51 -2.42
N GLU A 390 -11.86 25.09 -3.08
CA GLU A 390 -12.09 26.10 -4.10
C GLU A 390 -12.46 25.44 -5.43
N ASN A 391 -13.28 26.10 -6.24
CA ASN A 391 -13.73 25.60 -7.55
C ASN A 391 -14.49 24.27 -7.52
N ALA A 392 -14.97 23.83 -6.35
CA ALA A 392 -15.61 22.52 -6.16
C ALA A 392 -16.80 22.29 -7.10
N ARG A 393 -17.64 23.30 -7.33
CA ARG A 393 -18.82 23.24 -8.23
C ARG A 393 -18.47 22.90 -9.67
N LEU A 394 -17.29 23.31 -10.14
CA LEU A 394 -16.83 22.97 -11.49
C LEU A 394 -16.52 21.48 -11.65
N TRP A 395 -16.36 20.76 -10.53
CA TRP A 395 -16.04 19.35 -10.47
C TRP A 395 -17.20 18.51 -9.91
N ASP A 396 -18.40 19.08 -9.78
CA ASP A 396 -19.56 18.46 -9.16
C ASP A 396 -19.25 17.92 -7.74
N LEU A 397 -18.47 18.70 -6.98
CA LEU A 397 -18.09 18.38 -5.61
C LEU A 397 -18.70 19.39 -4.63
N PRO A 398 -18.96 18.99 -3.39
CA PRO A 398 -19.35 19.94 -2.35
C PRO A 398 -18.17 20.88 -2.01
N GLU A 399 -18.48 22.14 -1.73
CA GLU A 399 -17.49 23.14 -1.31
C GLU A 399 -16.85 22.71 0.02
N THR A 400 -17.66 22.25 0.96
CA THR A 400 -17.20 21.79 2.27
C THR A 400 -17.68 20.36 2.52
N THR A 401 -16.82 19.54 3.09
CA THR A 401 -17.16 18.20 3.62
C THR A 401 -16.72 18.13 5.06
N SER A 402 -17.63 17.83 5.99
CA SER A 402 -17.29 17.65 7.39
C SER A 402 -17.47 16.19 7.84
N ARG A 403 -16.63 15.77 8.79
CA ARG A 403 -16.67 14.43 9.36
C ARG A 403 -16.53 14.47 10.87
N ASN A 404 -17.45 13.83 11.56
CA ASN A 404 -17.44 13.57 12.98
C ASN A 404 -17.26 12.08 13.23
N GLU A 405 -16.35 11.70 14.13
CA GLU A 405 -16.15 10.30 14.50
C GLU A 405 -15.90 10.16 16.00
N VAL A 406 -16.66 9.30 16.66
CA VAL A 406 -16.47 8.92 18.06
C VAL A 406 -16.10 7.45 18.15
N THR A 407 -15.04 7.14 18.87
CA THR A 407 -14.61 5.76 19.13
C THR A 407 -14.51 5.48 20.62
N LEU A 408 -15.25 4.49 21.09
CA LEU A 408 -15.12 3.92 22.44
C LEU A 408 -14.31 2.61 22.36
N SER A 409 -13.29 2.50 23.19
CA SER A 409 -12.46 1.29 23.28
C SER A 409 -12.32 0.83 24.72
N VAL A 410 -12.56 -0.45 24.96
CA VAL A 410 -12.34 -1.10 26.26
C VAL A 410 -11.41 -2.29 26.06
N ARG A 411 -10.33 -2.33 26.81
CA ARG A 411 -9.40 -3.46 26.85
C ARG A 411 -9.26 -3.92 28.30
N THR A 412 -9.48 -5.21 28.54
CA THR A 412 -9.45 -5.75 29.89
C THR A 412 -8.88 -7.16 29.95
N ARG A 413 -8.37 -7.52 31.12
CA ARG A 413 -8.09 -8.92 31.45
C ARG A 413 -9.31 -9.48 32.17
N LEU A 414 -10.15 -10.23 31.43
CA LEU A 414 -11.39 -10.82 31.95
C LEU A 414 -11.10 -11.88 33.00
N ARG A 415 -10.06 -12.69 32.79
CA ARG A 415 -9.54 -13.70 33.73
C ARG A 415 -8.02 -13.80 33.58
N ARG A 416 -7.34 -14.52 34.48
CA ARG A 416 -5.88 -14.71 34.43
C ARG A 416 -5.36 -15.15 33.06
N ARG A 417 -6.14 -15.96 32.35
CA ARG A 417 -5.79 -16.54 31.04
C ARG A 417 -6.61 -15.99 29.86
N LEU A 418 -7.49 -15.00 30.09
CA LEU A 418 -8.37 -14.45 29.06
C LEU A 418 -8.25 -12.93 29.03
N LYS A 419 -7.82 -12.39 27.88
CA LYS A 419 -7.80 -10.95 27.58
C LYS A 419 -8.83 -10.65 26.51
N GLY A 420 -9.53 -9.54 26.66
CA GLY A 420 -10.51 -9.08 25.68
C GLY A 420 -10.37 -7.61 25.38
N SER A 421 -10.73 -7.23 24.16
CA SER A 421 -10.93 -5.84 23.79
C SER A 421 -12.16 -5.69 22.91
N VAL A 422 -12.89 -4.60 23.14
CA VAL A 422 -14.03 -4.17 22.31
C VAL A 422 -13.76 -2.75 21.89
N ARG A 423 -14.03 -2.44 20.62
CA ARG A 423 -13.99 -1.09 20.08
C ARG A 423 -15.24 -0.87 19.25
N TYR A 424 -15.91 0.23 19.50
CA TYR A 424 -17.03 0.70 18.70
C TYR A 424 -16.70 2.09 18.16
N THR A 425 -16.96 2.31 16.89
CA THR A 425 -16.77 3.59 16.19
C THR A 425 -18.05 3.96 15.50
N HIS A 426 -18.52 5.17 15.75
CA HIS A 426 -19.61 5.82 15.03
C HIS A 426 -19.03 7.00 14.24
N ARG A 427 -19.44 7.15 12.98
CA ARG A 427 -18.98 8.19 12.08
C ARG A 427 -20.16 8.78 11.30
N GLU A 428 -20.19 10.09 11.22
CA GLU A 428 -21.08 10.89 10.39
C GLU A 428 -20.26 11.78 9.46
N VAL A 429 -20.71 11.94 8.24
CA VAL A 429 -20.09 12.80 7.21
C VAL A 429 -21.18 13.62 6.56
N ASP A 430 -21.03 14.95 6.67
CA ASP A 430 -21.89 15.89 5.97
C ASP A 430 -21.25 16.20 4.62
N ASP A 431 -22.07 16.26 3.58
CA ASP A 431 -21.68 16.55 2.20
C ASP A 431 -20.46 15.73 1.73
N PRO A 432 -20.54 14.39 1.70
CA PRO A 432 -19.43 13.56 1.24
C PRO A 432 -19.12 13.82 -0.23
N ALA A 433 -17.81 13.87 -0.54
CA ALA A 433 -17.29 14.30 -1.83
C ALA A 433 -17.72 13.43 -3.03
N TYR A 434 -17.97 12.15 -2.81
CA TYR A 434 -18.37 11.25 -3.90
C TYR A 434 -19.77 10.72 -3.66
N ASN A 435 -20.51 10.58 -4.75
CA ASN A 435 -21.88 10.09 -4.77
C ASN A 435 -22.09 8.79 -3.98
N THR A 436 -21.13 7.84 -4.03
CA THR A 436 -21.20 6.57 -3.32
C THR A 436 -20.47 6.56 -1.97
N SER A 437 -19.91 7.69 -1.53
CA SER A 437 -19.26 7.79 -0.22
C SER A 437 -20.31 7.75 0.90
N PRO A 438 -20.09 6.99 1.99
CA PRO A 438 -21.06 6.90 3.06
C PRO A 438 -21.17 8.21 3.84
N ASP A 439 -22.39 8.61 4.18
CA ASP A 439 -22.70 9.69 5.12
C ASP A 439 -22.67 9.21 6.58
N ARG A 440 -22.92 7.92 6.82
CA ARG A 440 -22.83 7.31 8.16
C ARG A 440 -22.11 5.97 8.14
N ALA A 441 -21.41 5.67 9.24
CA ALA A 441 -20.80 4.36 9.42
C ALA A 441 -20.71 3.96 10.89
N ASP A 442 -21.05 2.71 11.17
CA ASP A 442 -20.93 2.05 12.46
C ASP A 442 -19.98 0.86 12.36
N ARG A 443 -18.99 0.80 13.23
CA ARG A 443 -18.02 -0.28 13.23
C ARG A 443 -17.81 -0.83 14.63
N ALA A 444 -17.96 -2.14 14.77
CA ALA A 444 -17.64 -2.84 16.01
C ALA A 444 -16.50 -3.85 15.78
N ARG A 445 -15.55 -3.86 16.68
CA ARG A 445 -14.42 -4.82 16.69
C ARG A 445 -14.33 -5.49 18.05
N VAL A 446 -14.24 -6.81 18.04
CA VAL A 446 -13.99 -7.63 19.23
C VAL A 446 -12.73 -8.44 19.01
N SER A 447 -11.88 -8.49 20.02
CA SER A 447 -10.70 -9.33 20.02
C SER A 447 -10.58 -10.06 21.34
N LEU A 448 -10.41 -11.38 21.28
CA LEU A 448 -10.22 -12.25 22.42
C LEU A 448 -8.90 -13.01 22.27
N THR A 449 -8.09 -13.03 23.31
CA THR A 449 -6.89 -13.87 23.40
C THR A 449 -7.01 -14.75 24.61
N TRP A 450 -6.97 -16.05 24.40
CA TRP A 450 -7.14 -17.07 25.40
C TRP A 450 -5.93 -17.98 25.50
N HIS A 451 -5.36 -18.08 26.68
CA HIS A 451 -4.29 -19.03 27.02
C HIS A 451 -4.91 -20.21 27.76
N ALA A 452 -5.50 -21.15 27.03
CA ALA A 452 -6.22 -22.29 27.61
C ALA A 452 -5.32 -23.12 28.52
N LEU A 453 -4.13 -23.40 28.04
CA LEU A 453 -3.04 -24.09 28.74
C LEU A 453 -1.77 -23.23 28.63
N GLU A 454 -0.71 -23.60 29.31
CA GLU A 454 0.58 -22.89 29.21
C GLU A 454 1.14 -22.90 27.78
N ARG A 455 0.84 -23.96 27.03
CA ARG A 455 1.31 -24.18 25.65
C ARG A 455 0.21 -24.03 24.58
N LEU A 456 -1.02 -23.67 24.96
CA LEU A 456 -2.15 -23.51 24.03
C LEU A 456 -2.68 -22.08 24.09
N GLN A 457 -2.55 -21.37 22.97
CA GLN A 457 -3.08 -20.03 22.79
C GLN A 457 -4.09 -20.00 21.65
N GLY A 458 -5.24 -19.41 21.91
CA GLY A 458 -6.25 -19.09 20.90
C GLY A 458 -6.44 -17.57 20.78
N THR A 459 -6.66 -17.09 19.57
CA THR A 459 -7.03 -15.69 19.30
C THR A 459 -8.21 -15.66 18.36
N LEU A 460 -9.21 -14.83 18.69
CA LEU A 460 -10.40 -14.59 17.86
C LEU A 460 -10.53 -13.09 17.63
N HIS A 461 -10.70 -12.69 16.38
CA HIS A 461 -11.01 -11.33 15.97
C HIS A 461 -12.32 -11.31 15.18
N TYR A 462 -13.22 -10.39 15.52
CA TYR A 462 -14.41 -10.09 14.75
C TYR A 462 -14.48 -8.59 14.49
N ASP A 463 -14.71 -8.19 13.25
CA ASP A 463 -14.84 -6.80 12.81
C ASP A 463 -16.07 -6.71 11.90
N VAL A 464 -17.06 -5.94 12.31
CA VAL A 464 -18.25 -5.66 11.52
C VAL A 464 -18.35 -4.16 11.25
N LEU A 465 -18.67 -3.83 9.99
CA LEU A 465 -18.86 -2.46 9.52
C LEU A 465 -20.21 -2.38 8.81
N PHE A 466 -20.99 -1.38 9.18
CA PHE A 466 -22.21 -0.94 8.48
C PHE A 466 -21.95 0.47 7.95
N GLU A 467 -22.23 0.70 6.68
CA GLU A 467 -22.13 2.02 6.04
C GLU A 467 -23.42 2.27 5.29
N GLY A 468 -23.93 3.48 5.40
CA GLY A 468 -25.10 3.97 4.68
C GLY A 468 -24.78 5.22 3.88
N ARG A 469 -25.51 5.42 2.80
CA ARG A 469 -25.58 6.66 2.04
C ARG A 469 -27.03 6.85 1.61
N ASP A 470 -27.63 7.94 2.05
CA ASP A 470 -28.95 8.32 1.62
C ASP A 470 -28.85 9.01 0.25
N HIS A 471 -29.74 8.66 -0.69
CA HIS A 471 -29.88 9.28 -2.01
C HIS A 471 -28.60 9.26 -2.88
N VAL A 472 -28.32 8.11 -3.47
CA VAL A 472 -27.30 7.98 -4.53
C VAL A 472 -27.98 8.26 -5.88
N SER A 473 -27.38 9.10 -6.72
CA SER A 473 -27.88 9.39 -8.07
C SER A 473 -26.85 9.07 -9.14
N PHE A 474 -27.30 8.56 -10.28
CA PHE A 474 -26.47 8.33 -11.47
C PHE A 474 -27.19 8.87 -12.70
N GLU A 475 -26.49 9.56 -13.57
CA GLU A 475 -27.06 10.14 -14.80
C GLU A 475 -28.32 11.00 -14.55
N GLY A 476 -28.41 11.66 -13.38
CA GLY A 476 -29.57 12.45 -12.96
C GLY A 476 -30.76 11.63 -12.46
N VAL A 477 -30.65 10.31 -12.38
CA VAL A 477 -31.69 9.40 -11.85
C VAL A 477 -31.37 9.07 -10.39
N ASP A 478 -32.35 9.25 -9.50
CA ASP A 478 -32.25 8.81 -8.10
C ASP A 478 -32.22 7.29 -8.04
N ALA A 479 -31.11 6.72 -7.61
CA ALA A 479 -30.91 5.28 -7.43
C ALA A 479 -31.26 4.79 -6.01
N GLY A 480 -31.76 5.67 -5.14
CA GLY A 480 -32.14 5.38 -3.75
C GLY A 480 -30.94 5.22 -2.83
N ASP A 481 -31.16 4.57 -1.72
CA ASP A 481 -30.14 4.40 -0.67
C ASP A 481 -29.10 3.34 -1.06
N ARG A 482 -27.89 3.57 -0.56
CA ARG A 482 -26.80 2.61 -0.64
C ARG A 482 -26.43 2.11 0.75
N ASP A 483 -26.54 0.81 0.93
CA ASP A 483 -26.15 0.11 2.15
C ASP A 483 -24.96 -0.79 1.89
N ARG A 484 -24.00 -0.77 2.82
CA ARG A 484 -22.87 -1.69 2.81
C ARG A 484 -22.69 -2.34 4.17
N ARG A 485 -22.54 -3.66 4.15
CA ARG A 485 -22.11 -4.42 5.33
C ARG A 485 -20.87 -5.23 5.02
N ARG A 486 -19.87 -5.12 5.92
CA ARG A 486 -18.66 -5.93 5.85
C ARG A 486 -18.44 -6.67 7.17
N ASP A 487 -18.34 -7.98 7.09
CA ASP A 487 -17.98 -8.86 8.20
C ASP A 487 -16.57 -9.42 7.98
N LYS A 488 -15.72 -9.41 9.01
CA LYS A 488 -14.41 -10.08 9.04
C LYS A 488 -14.30 -10.91 10.30
N VAL A 489 -13.94 -12.17 10.15
CA VAL A 489 -13.64 -13.08 11.24
C VAL A 489 -12.23 -13.63 11.03
N ALA A 490 -11.43 -13.69 12.08
CA ALA A 490 -10.16 -14.41 12.05
C ALA A 490 -9.97 -15.16 13.37
N ALA A 491 -9.70 -16.44 13.27
CA ALA A 491 -9.38 -17.32 14.40
C ALA A 491 -8.02 -17.97 14.18
N LEU A 492 -7.18 -17.93 15.20
CA LEU A 492 -5.86 -18.54 15.22
C LEU A 492 -5.74 -19.42 16.46
N LEU A 493 -5.21 -20.63 16.29
CA LEU A 493 -4.85 -21.55 17.36
C LEU A 493 -3.38 -21.92 17.21
N ALA A 494 -2.61 -21.77 18.29
CA ALA A 494 -1.21 -22.18 18.35
C ALA A 494 -1.02 -23.10 19.57
N TYR A 495 -0.43 -24.27 19.34
CA TYR A 495 -0.22 -25.29 20.33
C TYR A 495 1.21 -25.84 20.30
N GLY A 496 1.93 -25.65 21.39
CA GLY A 496 3.22 -26.31 21.63
C GLY A 496 2.98 -27.66 22.30
N MET A 497 2.93 -28.73 21.52
CA MET A 497 2.72 -30.10 22.09
C MET A 497 3.81 -30.45 23.10
N ASN A 498 5.05 -30.12 22.75
CA ASN A 498 6.23 -30.27 23.61
C ASN A 498 7.33 -29.29 23.12
N GLU A 499 8.54 -29.40 23.64
CA GLU A 499 9.69 -28.57 23.22
C GLU A 499 10.14 -28.82 21.77
N LYS A 500 9.72 -29.93 21.18
CA LYS A 500 10.11 -30.37 19.82
C LYS A 500 9.04 -30.16 18.77
N VAL A 501 7.78 -30.02 19.15
CA VAL A 501 6.66 -29.98 18.22
C VAL A 501 5.74 -28.81 18.56
N SER A 502 5.53 -27.94 17.58
CA SER A 502 4.50 -26.91 17.62
C SER A 502 3.62 -26.95 16.39
N VAL A 503 2.34 -26.68 16.59
CA VAL A 503 1.31 -26.67 15.54
C VAL A 503 0.58 -25.34 15.60
N SER A 504 0.31 -24.75 14.46
CA SER A 504 -0.55 -23.59 14.33
C SER A 504 -1.59 -23.83 13.24
N THR A 505 -2.81 -23.35 13.46
CA THR A 505 -3.86 -23.38 12.45
C THR A 505 -4.70 -22.12 12.57
N GLY A 506 -5.29 -21.69 11.48
CA GLY A 506 -6.15 -20.53 11.49
C GLY A 506 -7.13 -20.54 10.34
N TYR A 507 -8.17 -19.73 10.55
CA TYR A 507 -9.21 -19.47 9.58
C TYR A 507 -9.49 -17.99 9.55
N ALA A 508 -9.55 -17.41 8.35
CA ALA A 508 -9.98 -16.04 8.13
C ALA A 508 -11.14 -16.02 7.13
N TYR A 509 -12.12 -15.21 7.42
CA TYR A 509 -13.29 -14.99 6.57
C TYR A 509 -13.53 -13.49 6.42
N ILE A 510 -13.76 -13.05 5.19
CA ILE A 510 -14.24 -11.72 4.88
C ILE A 510 -15.46 -11.83 3.99
N ARG A 511 -16.47 -11.02 4.28
CA ARG A 511 -17.66 -10.87 3.43
C ARG A 511 -17.99 -9.39 3.33
N ASN A 512 -18.20 -8.92 2.12
CA ASN A 512 -18.68 -7.60 1.84
C ASN A 512 -19.99 -7.71 1.03
N ARG A 513 -21.00 -6.96 1.41
CA ARG A 513 -22.28 -6.87 0.71
C ARG A 513 -22.61 -5.40 0.50
N VAL A 514 -22.88 -5.03 -0.73
CA VAL A 514 -23.38 -3.70 -1.10
C VAL A 514 -24.75 -3.87 -1.74
N THR A 515 -25.69 -3.06 -1.33
CA THR A 515 -27.03 -2.97 -1.94
C THR A 515 -27.24 -1.53 -2.37
N GLN A 516 -27.47 -1.29 -3.65
CA GLN A 516 -27.77 0.05 -4.20
C GLN A 516 -28.52 -0.10 -5.51
N GLY A 517 -29.20 0.96 -5.94
CA GLY A 517 -29.71 1.02 -7.31
C GLY A 517 -28.59 1.16 -8.33
N ALA A 518 -28.80 0.67 -9.54
CA ALA A 518 -27.92 0.86 -10.69
C ALA A 518 -28.72 1.47 -11.84
N VAL A 519 -28.09 2.41 -12.55
CA VAL A 519 -28.68 3.07 -13.71
C VAL A 519 -27.84 2.71 -14.92
N ALA A 520 -28.49 2.34 -16.03
CA ALA A 520 -27.84 2.10 -17.31
C ALA A 520 -28.72 2.64 -18.43
N GLY A 521 -28.22 3.59 -19.23
CA GLY A 521 -28.98 4.23 -20.29
C GLY A 521 -30.27 4.90 -19.80
N GLY A 522 -30.25 5.53 -18.64
CA GLY A 522 -31.40 6.19 -18.02
C GLY A 522 -32.43 5.23 -17.37
N VAL A 523 -32.22 3.91 -17.40
CA VAL A 523 -33.10 2.90 -16.80
C VAL A 523 -32.58 2.48 -15.43
N LEU A 524 -33.43 2.62 -14.42
CA LEU A 524 -33.13 2.23 -13.04
C LEU A 524 -33.37 0.74 -12.79
N SER A 525 -32.36 0.05 -12.27
CA SER A 525 -32.47 -1.25 -11.62
C SER A 525 -32.39 -1.04 -10.10
N PRO A 526 -33.49 -1.09 -9.37
CA PRO A 526 -33.49 -0.83 -7.94
C PRO A 526 -32.85 -1.99 -7.18
N ARG A 527 -32.06 -1.67 -6.12
CA ARG A 527 -31.59 -2.64 -5.13
C ARG A 527 -30.73 -3.79 -5.69
N VAL A 528 -29.83 -3.47 -6.63
CA VAL A 528 -28.82 -4.43 -7.08
C VAL A 528 -27.93 -4.82 -5.91
N ARG A 529 -27.70 -6.12 -5.76
CA ARG A 529 -26.83 -6.66 -4.71
C ARG A 529 -25.50 -7.10 -5.29
N TYR A 530 -24.43 -6.49 -4.76
CA TYR A 530 -23.08 -6.98 -4.93
C TYR A 530 -22.64 -7.73 -3.68
N ARG A 531 -22.04 -8.89 -3.85
CA ARG A 531 -21.47 -9.68 -2.75
C ARG A 531 -20.09 -10.18 -3.16
N ASP A 532 -19.11 -9.92 -2.30
CA ASP A 532 -17.82 -10.59 -2.33
C ASP A 532 -17.56 -11.31 -1.01
N GLU A 533 -16.90 -12.44 -1.09
CA GLU A 533 -16.50 -13.21 0.06
C GLU A 533 -15.17 -13.95 -0.20
N ALA A 534 -14.36 -14.05 0.83
CA ALA A 534 -13.14 -14.83 0.80
C ALA A 534 -12.98 -15.64 2.07
N HIS A 535 -12.54 -16.88 1.88
CA HIS A 535 -12.17 -17.81 2.94
C HIS A 535 -10.69 -18.13 2.82
N ASN A 536 -9.96 -18.07 3.93
CA ASN A 536 -8.59 -18.51 4.00
C ASN A 536 -8.44 -19.49 5.16
N VAL A 537 -7.88 -20.65 4.90
CA VAL A 537 -7.50 -21.63 5.91
C VAL A 537 -5.99 -21.83 5.82
N PHE A 538 -5.32 -21.84 6.95
CA PHE A 538 -3.91 -22.18 7.00
C PHE A 538 -3.59 -23.13 8.14
N ALA A 539 -2.55 -23.94 7.96
CA ALA A 539 -1.98 -24.82 8.95
C ALA A 539 -0.46 -24.82 8.85
N GLY A 540 0.21 -24.92 9.99
CA GLY A 540 1.65 -24.99 10.06
C GLY A 540 2.10 -25.93 11.17
N VAL A 541 3.18 -26.66 10.91
CA VAL A 541 3.82 -27.58 11.86
C VAL A 541 5.31 -27.32 11.85
N GLN A 542 5.89 -27.21 13.03
CA GLN A 542 7.33 -27.19 13.21
C GLN A 542 7.73 -28.36 14.12
N VAL A 543 8.72 -29.12 13.68
CA VAL A 543 9.25 -30.27 14.40
C VAL A 543 10.77 -30.14 14.53
N VAL A 544 11.28 -30.37 15.73
CA VAL A 544 12.72 -30.42 16.05
C VAL A 544 13.05 -31.87 16.50
N PRO A 545 13.12 -32.82 15.57
CA PRO A 545 13.30 -34.24 15.92
C PRO A 545 14.66 -34.49 16.59
N LEU A 546 15.68 -33.77 16.14
CA LEU A 546 17.03 -33.75 16.70
C LEU A 546 17.41 -32.35 17.11
N ARG A 547 18.34 -32.15 18.04
CA ARG A 547 18.79 -30.82 18.48
C ARG A 547 19.30 -29.93 17.34
N ASN A 548 19.77 -30.54 16.28
CA ASN A 548 20.37 -29.89 15.11
C ASN A 548 19.52 -29.96 13.83
N LEU A 549 18.31 -30.56 13.89
CA LEU A 549 17.40 -30.66 12.74
C LEU A 549 16.07 -29.95 13.06
N THR A 550 15.73 -28.98 12.26
CA THR A 550 14.42 -28.31 12.29
C THR A 550 13.68 -28.55 10.99
N LEU A 551 12.47 -29.06 11.08
CA LEU A 551 11.54 -29.22 9.96
C LEU A 551 10.38 -28.25 10.14
N ARG A 552 9.98 -27.54 9.09
CA ARG A 552 8.82 -26.65 9.09
C ARG A 552 8.00 -26.93 7.85
N THR A 553 6.70 -27.07 8.04
CA THR A 553 5.73 -27.20 6.94
C THR A 553 4.58 -26.24 7.21
N SER A 554 4.16 -25.51 6.20
CA SER A 554 2.94 -24.71 6.25
C SER A 554 2.17 -24.84 4.94
N ALA A 555 0.85 -24.79 5.05
CA ALA A 555 -0.05 -24.79 3.90
C ALA A 555 -1.15 -23.76 4.12
N SER A 556 -1.58 -23.10 3.04
CA SER A 556 -2.74 -22.22 3.04
C SER A 556 -3.59 -22.44 1.79
N HIS A 557 -4.90 -22.31 1.96
CA HIS A 557 -5.89 -22.32 0.88
C HIS A 557 -6.78 -21.10 1.01
N THR A 558 -6.88 -20.33 -0.07
CA THR A 558 -7.77 -19.16 -0.17
C THR A 558 -8.77 -19.41 -1.28
N LEU A 559 -10.05 -19.22 -0.98
CA LEU A 559 -11.15 -19.25 -1.95
C LEU A 559 -11.86 -17.89 -1.90
N SER A 560 -11.88 -17.20 -3.03
CA SER A 560 -12.57 -15.90 -3.20
C SER A 560 -13.69 -16.04 -4.22
N ARG A 561 -14.82 -15.39 -3.96
CA ARG A 561 -15.96 -15.30 -4.85
C ARG A 561 -16.55 -13.90 -4.83
N ALA A 562 -16.94 -13.39 -6.00
CA ALA A 562 -17.69 -12.16 -6.10
C ALA A 562 -18.75 -12.30 -7.20
N HIS A 563 -19.95 -11.79 -6.94
CA HIS A 563 -21.04 -11.81 -7.91
C HIS A 563 -22.00 -10.63 -7.71
N TYR A 564 -22.67 -10.27 -8.78
CA TYR A 564 -23.78 -9.33 -8.77
C TYR A 564 -25.08 -10.11 -8.92
N GLY A 565 -26.09 -9.77 -8.14
CA GLY A 565 -27.43 -10.36 -8.19
C GLY A 565 -28.50 -9.31 -8.35
N ASP A 566 -29.69 -9.76 -8.77
CA ASP A 566 -30.94 -8.97 -8.83
C ASP A 566 -30.92 -7.79 -9.83
N PHE A 567 -30.21 -7.93 -10.97
CA PHE A 567 -30.35 -6.98 -12.08
C PHE A 567 -31.69 -7.18 -12.77
N SER A 568 -32.54 -6.13 -12.79
CA SER A 568 -33.80 -6.12 -13.52
C SER A 568 -33.74 -5.53 -14.92
N ILE A 569 -32.60 -4.95 -15.30
CA ILE A 569 -32.35 -4.48 -16.66
C ILE A 569 -32.13 -5.71 -17.54
N PRO A 570 -32.73 -5.81 -18.75
CA PRO A 570 -32.43 -6.89 -19.67
C PRO A 570 -30.96 -6.77 -20.07
N VAL A 571 -30.12 -7.47 -19.38
CA VAL A 571 -28.68 -7.46 -19.57
C VAL A 571 -28.31 -8.48 -20.63
N SER A 572 -28.74 -8.26 -21.87
CA SER A 572 -27.99 -8.76 -23.02
C SER A 572 -26.59 -8.15 -23.09
N VAL A 573 -26.26 -7.35 -22.11
CA VAL A 573 -25.20 -6.38 -22.13
C VAL A 573 -24.09 -6.66 -21.11
N VAL A 574 -24.38 -7.26 -19.98
CA VAL A 574 -23.33 -7.52 -18.97
C VAL A 574 -23.70 -8.74 -18.16
N GLU A 575 -23.32 -9.88 -18.61
CA GLU A 575 -22.93 -10.88 -17.61
C GLU A 575 -21.71 -10.31 -16.91
N LEU A 576 -21.94 -9.54 -15.84
CA LEU A 576 -20.90 -9.11 -14.91
C LEU A 576 -20.28 -10.40 -14.38
N ALA A 577 -19.06 -10.64 -14.80
CA ALA A 577 -18.38 -11.89 -14.61
C ALA A 577 -18.38 -12.27 -13.13
N GLU A 578 -18.91 -13.43 -12.82
CA GLU A 578 -18.66 -14.04 -11.53
C GLU A 578 -17.14 -14.20 -11.37
N VAL A 579 -16.58 -13.67 -10.29
CA VAL A 579 -15.18 -13.89 -9.92
C VAL A 579 -15.14 -15.07 -8.95
N LYS A 580 -14.41 -16.11 -9.34
CA LYS A 580 -14.18 -17.27 -8.48
C LYS A 580 -12.73 -17.71 -8.60
N VAL A 581 -11.95 -17.46 -7.57
CA VAL A 581 -10.49 -17.66 -7.57
C VAL A 581 -10.12 -18.55 -6.39
N ALA A 582 -9.31 -19.55 -6.65
CA ALA A 582 -8.63 -20.34 -5.63
C ALA A 582 -7.12 -20.12 -5.68
N GLN A 583 -6.51 -19.99 -4.50
CA GLN A 583 -5.06 -19.90 -4.33
C GLN A 583 -4.60 -20.93 -3.31
N ASN A 584 -3.59 -21.70 -3.67
CA ASN A 584 -2.94 -22.67 -2.80
C ASN A 584 -1.47 -22.33 -2.63
N GLN A 585 -0.99 -22.44 -1.41
CA GLN A 585 0.42 -22.31 -1.09
C GLN A 585 0.84 -23.42 -0.13
N VAL A 586 1.95 -24.08 -0.43
CA VAL A 586 2.61 -25.04 0.46
C VAL A 586 4.08 -24.62 0.57
N ASP A 587 4.61 -24.63 1.78
CA ASP A 587 6.02 -24.34 2.07
C ASP A 587 6.57 -25.43 2.99
N VAL A 588 7.61 -26.10 2.57
CA VAL A 588 8.31 -27.15 3.34
C VAL A 588 9.77 -26.76 3.44
N ALA A 589 10.29 -26.66 4.65
CA ALA A 589 11.67 -26.32 4.90
C ALA A 589 12.31 -27.29 5.90
N ALA A 590 13.54 -27.67 5.64
CA ALA A 590 14.39 -28.45 6.51
C ALA A 590 15.71 -27.71 6.72
N ARG A 591 16.17 -27.59 7.96
CA ARG A 591 17.47 -27.03 8.30
C ARG A 591 18.21 -28.00 9.22
N TYR A 592 19.40 -28.38 8.81
CA TYR A 592 20.31 -29.23 9.58
C TYR A 592 21.59 -28.48 9.93
N ALA A 593 21.94 -28.42 11.20
CA ALA A 593 23.16 -27.82 11.70
C ALA A 593 24.22 -28.91 11.97
N PHE A 594 25.32 -28.84 11.24
CA PHE A 594 26.46 -29.70 11.48
C PHE A 594 27.33 -29.10 12.60
N GLY A 595 28.22 -29.87 13.14
CA GLY A 595 29.25 -29.36 14.04
C GLY A 595 30.11 -28.26 13.40
N ARG A 596 30.77 -27.47 14.24
CA ARG A 596 31.72 -26.40 13.82
C ARG A 596 31.07 -25.27 12.99
N GLY A 597 29.79 -24.99 13.19
CA GLY A 597 29.08 -23.87 12.55
C GLY A 597 28.66 -24.09 11.10
N TRP A 598 28.73 -25.30 10.56
CA TRP A 598 28.18 -25.61 9.25
C TRP A 598 26.67 -25.88 9.31
N GLY A 599 25.96 -25.45 8.30
CA GLY A 599 24.52 -25.70 8.13
C GLY A 599 24.16 -26.02 6.69
N LEU A 600 23.10 -26.83 6.53
CA LEU A 600 22.46 -27.11 5.26
C LEU A 600 20.96 -26.85 5.43
N ALA A 601 20.36 -26.11 4.49
CA ALA A 601 18.92 -25.85 4.44
C ALA A 601 18.38 -26.23 3.06
N GLY A 602 17.23 -26.89 3.07
CA GLY A 602 16.43 -27.16 1.88
C GLY A 602 15.05 -26.53 2.07
N ARG A 603 14.50 -25.92 1.04
CA ARG A 603 13.15 -25.39 1.03
C ARG A 603 12.48 -25.71 -0.28
N TRP A 604 11.24 -26.17 -0.22
CA TRP A 604 10.35 -26.31 -1.36
C TRP A 604 9.10 -25.47 -1.12
N ARG A 605 8.72 -24.67 -2.12
CA ARG A 605 7.51 -23.87 -2.13
C ARG A 605 6.69 -24.22 -3.37
N TYR A 606 5.42 -24.42 -3.17
CA TYR A 606 4.40 -24.61 -4.19
C TYR A 606 3.41 -23.46 -4.10
N LEU A 607 3.14 -22.82 -5.22
CA LEU A 607 2.19 -21.72 -5.37
C LEU A 607 1.27 -22.03 -6.54
N GLN A 608 -0.03 -21.96 -6.33
CA GLN A 608 -1.03 -22.16 -7.38
C GLN A 608 -2.05 -21.04 -7.36
N PHE A 609 -2.39 -20.57 -8.54
CA PHE A 609 -3.50 -19.65 -8.80
C PHE A 609 -4.43 -20.30 -9.81
N ASP A 610 -5.71 -20.43 -9.45
CA ASP A 610 -6.74 -21.10 -10.26
C ASP A 610 -7.97 -20.15 -10.37
N ASN A 611 -8.27 -19.69 -11.57
CA ASN A 611 -9.41 -18.85 -11.87
C ASN A 611 -10.58 -19.72 -12.34
N ARG A 612 -11.53 -19.98 -11.46
CA ARG A 612 -12.68 -20.85 -11.66
C ARG A 612 -13.93 -20.14 -12.19
N ALA A 613 -13.82 -18.90 -12.61
CA ALA A 613 -14.96 -18.17 -13.16
C ALA A 613 -15.29 -18.68 -14.57
N GLU A 614 -16.47 -19.22 -14.75
CA GLU A 614 -17.00 -19.74 -16.01
C GLU A 614 -17.78 -18.68 -16.76
N THR A 615 -17.14 -17.63 -17.24
CA THR A 615 -17.82 -16.64 -18.08
C THR A 615 -17.08 -16.40 -19.39
N PRO A 616 -17.80 -16.16 -20.50
CA PRO A 616 -17.20 -15.81 -21.78
C PRO A 616 -16.37 -14.54 -21.76
N LEU A 617 -16.61 -13.68 -20.76
CA LEU A 617 -15.90 -12.40 -20.57
C LEU A 617 -14.60 -12.54 -19.80
N ASN A 618 -14.39 -13.66 -19.14
CA ASN A 618 -13.16 -13.92 -18.41
C ASN A 618 -12.36 -14.93 -19.25
N PRO A 619 -11.50 -14.47 -20.14
CA PRO A 619 -10.70 -15.38 -20.92
C PRO A 619 -9.77 -16.10 -19.94
N THR A 620 -10.20 -17.24 -19.60
CA THR A 620 -9.41 -18.40 -19.35
C THR A 620 -7.93 -18.14 -19.31
N VAL A 621 -7.16 -18.21 -18.63
CA VAL A 621 -5.70 -18.28 -18.77
C VAL A 621 -5.01 -17.28 -17.89
N GLN A 622 -5.37 -17.41 -16.64
CA GLN A 622 -4.48 -16.88 -15.62
C GLN A 622 -4.13 -17.98 -14.60
N ASP A 623 -4.53 -19.21 -14.90
CA ASP A 623 -4.19 -20.36 -14.07
C ASP A 623 -2.72 -20.66 -14.20
N GLY A 624 -2.09 -20.93 -13.07
CA GLY A 624 -0.68 -21.22 -13.05
C GLY A 624 -0.23 -21.89 -11.77
N GLU A 625 0.83 -22.64 -11.89
CA GLU A 625 1.50 -23.32 -10.81
C GLU A 625 3.00 -23.01 -10.83
N VAL A 626 3.57 -22.79 -9.67
CA VAL A 626 5.00 -22.48 -9.52
C VAL A 626 5.60 -23.35 -8.42
N HIS A 627 6.67 -24.02 -8.76
CA HIS A 627 7.50 -24.79 -7.83
C HIS A 627 8.85 -24.12 -7.66
N ILE A 628 9.24 -23.84 -6.44
CA ILE A 628 10.54 -23.26 -6.11
C ILE A 628 11.27 -24.19 -5.15
N VAL A 629 12.40 -24.72 -5.56
CA VAL A 629 13.28 -25.52 -4.71
C VAL A 629 14.55 -24.73 -4.44
N MET A 630 14.93 -24.60 -3.17
CA MET A 630 16.15 -23.90 -2.75
C MET A 630 17.00 -24.84 -1.90
N LEU A 631 18.29 -24.91 -2.21
CA LEU A 631 19.30 -25.57 -1.40
C LEU A 631 20.36 -24.56 -1.01
N THR A 632 20.65 -24.45 0.28
CA THR A 632 21.58 -23.47 0.83
C THR A 632 22.52 -24.12 1.83
N ALA A 633 23.80 -23.94 1.63
CA ALA A 633 24.83 -24.25 2.61
C ALA A 633 25.22 -22.97 3.35
N SER A 634 25.50 -23.06 4.63
CA SER A 634 25.97 -21.93 5.43
C SER A 634 27.16 -22.32 6.31
N LYS A 635 27.97 -21.32 6.61
CA LYS A 635 29.07 -21.42 7.58
C LYS A 635 29.00 -20.22 8.50
N SER A 636 28.91 -20.48 9.81
CA SER A 636 28.94 -19.43 10.84
C SER A 636 30.17 -19.56 11.73
N TRP A 637 30.67 -18.39 12.13
CA TRP A 637 31.75 -18.20 13.10
C TRP A 637 31.24 -17.26 14.19
N ASN A 638 31.38 -17.68 15.44
CA ASN A 638 31.01 -16.89 16.64
C ASN A 638 32.27 -16.33 17.29
#